data_8c58c38b99a5336da2b571186972de07
#
_entry.id   8c58c38b99a5336da2b571186972de07
#
_cell.length_a   1.000
_cell.length_b   1.000
_cell.length_c   1.000
_cell.angle_alpha   90.00
_cell.angle_beta   90.00
_cell.angle_gamma   90.00
#
_symmetry.space_group_name_H-M   'P 1'
#
loop_
_entity.id
_entity.type
_entity.pdbx_description
1 polymer ?
#
loop_
_entity_poly.entity_id
_entity_poly.type
_entity_poly.pdbx_seq_one_letter_code
_entity_poly.pdbx_strand_id
1 'polypeptide(L)'
;SAKSKEKSARSLLPSNAQQFANSLPDNQANTEDVSSWLPDPTLQSIVAKALGIEVSEITKEKISKMQTIYIYSTDSALADLSGLEYATSLSSFYMNGTNQISDFSVLTKIDSLVYAYLMGANVTDDNVPDFGDNLTRLNLSSANVTDAVYPKILEMKNLESLTFESNMNITTIAPLAALPNLKELRIQFCAVSDFTVINNFPVLENLAAYGQNTGRSDGVTMISAKELNYDAATQSFFVPFSIMPNRLTNFDGYVPPFSTSNSQSQTYFDLNGVQLPSSQLSITDQGVTVSDITPEEFEGIHTMKYNSRLNNPAGTYAQPDGFSFYAISSGTYLHQFAINHQEAAADVTVEYVDTDGNEIHAPQVISGNVGDDYDATTDVYKLTISGYTLDTKQLPTNSTGTMSDQAQTVTYVYAKDPVKAADVTVEYVDTDGNEIHAPQIITGNVGDDYDATTDGYKLTISGYTLDTKQLPKNSTGVMSDQAQTVTYVYTKNSDKGKDSERAAAVTVVYVDKDGKEIHAAKTIQGNIGDHYDATTKEYQLSINGYHLDESQLPENRIGKLGKEPQTITYVYTKDASPAKASTSEQKNKSSTSKKENTNYQKDSESKAKLPQTNDVSKSYLNLIGIGLVSFIGFYLIKRRK
;
A
#
# COMPACT_ATOMS: atom_id res chain seq x y z
N SER A 1 86.41 13.51 25.17
CA SER A 1 87.07 14.43 26.11
C SER A 1 86.38 15.77 26.09
N ALA A 2 85.98 16.11 27.23
CA ALA A 2 86.01 17.29 28.11
C ALA A 2 84.79 18.19 27.92
N LYS A 3 83.89 18.20 28.88
CA LYS A 3 83.77 18.89 30.17
C LYS A 3 83.75 20.42 30.10
N SER A 4 82.62 20.95 30.54
CA SER A 4 82.31 21.87 31.64
C SER A 4 82.26 23.35 31.21
N LYS A 5 81.33 24.19 31.65
CA LYS A 5 80.92 24.62 32.96
C LYS A 5 79.83 25.65 32.88
N GLU A 6 78.99 25.63 33.87
CA GLU A 6 78.05 26.68 34.29
C GLU A 6 78.64 28.08 34.26
N LYS A 7 77.70 29.07 34.00
CA LYS A 7 77.58 30.15 34.98
C LYS A 7 76.23 30.85 34.83
N SER A 8 75.56 30.93 35.91
CA SER A 8 74.37 31.72 36.29
C SER A 8 74.57 33.22 35.95
N ALA A 9 73.54 33.81 35.44
CA ALA A 9 73.29 35.26 35.59
C ALA A 9 71.82 35.50 35.85
N ARG A 10 71.48 35.75 37.11
CA ARG A 10 70.29 36.41 37.55
C ARG A 10 70.31 37.82 36.98
N SER A 11 69.25 38.17 36.25
CA SER A 11 68.89 39.57 35.95
C SER A 11 67.45 39.77 36.27
N LEU A 12 67.19 40.71 37.13
CA LEU A 12 65.94 41.20 37.63
C LEU A 12 65.11 41.80 36.49
N LEU A 13 63.92 41.33 36.32
CA LEU A 13 62.88 42.02 35.53
C LEU A 13 61.85 42.63 36.48
N PRO A 14 61.34 43.83 36.14
CA PRO A 14 60.49 44.58 37.06
C PRO A 14 59.07 44.04 37.15
N SER A 15 58.49 44.21 38.32
CA SER A 15 57.20 43.73 38.79
C SER A 15 55.97 44.42 38.21
N ASN A 16 55.93 44.67 36.88
CA ASN A 16 54.80 45.30 36.25
C ASN A 16 54.18 44.50 35.10
N ALA A 17 54.54 43.21 34.93
CA ALA A 17 53.94 42.34 33.92
C ALA A 17 52.77 41.47 34.46
N GLN A 18 52.38 41.67 35.70
CA GLN A 18 51.31 40.87 36.34
C GLN A 18 49.93 41.53 36.41
N GLN A 19 49.77 42.72 35.80
CA GLN A 19 48.48 43.46 35.79
C GLN A 19 47.80 43.55 34.44
N PHE A 20 48.34 42.93 33.38
CA PHE A 20 47.67 42.88 32.08
C PHE A 20 47.14 41.52 31.63
N ALA A 21 47.23 40.50 32.54
CA ALA A 21 46.70 39.15 32.24
C ALA A 21 45.25 38.91 32.69
N ASN A 22 44.55 39.92 33.22
CA ASN A 22 43.20 39.78 33.79
C ASN A 22 42.14 40.66 33.13
N SER A 23 42.20 40.90 31.82
CA SER A 23 41.07 41.54 31.10
C SER A 23 41.08 41.18 29.62
N LEU A 24 41.19 39.88 29.31
CA LEU A 24 40.58 39.39 28.09
C LEU A 24 39.20 38.86 28.54
N PRO A 25 38.11 39.31 27.95
CA PRO A 25 36.85 38.65 28.21
C PRO A 25 37.05 37.21 27.80
N ASP A 26 36.79 36.35 28.75
CA ASP A 26 36.51 34.93 28.48
C ASP A 26 35.36 34.87 27.50
N ASN A 27 35.68 34.91 26.21
CA ASN A 27 34.77 34.54 25.18
C ASN A 27 34.67 33.02 25.24
N GLN A 28 34.16 32.53 26.38
CA GLN A 28 33.48 31.26 26.38
C GLN A 28 32.21 31.47 25.54
N ALA A 29 32.40 31.34 24.22
CA ALA A 29 31.31 30.94 23.41
C ALA A 29 30.70 29.73 24.14
N ASN A 30 29.48 29.89 24.59
CA ASN A 30 28.67 28.85 25.20
C ASN A 30 28.49 27.81 24.10
N THR A 31 29.52 26.95 23.88
CA THR A 31 29.45 25.87 22.88
C THR A 31 28.52 24.85 23.50
N GLU A 32 27.32 24.82 22.96
CA GLU A 32 26.32 23.79 23.28
C GLU A 32 27.04 22.44 23.24
N ASP A 33 26.92 21.66 24.32
CA ASP A 33 27.54 20.32 24.36
C ASP A 33 27.02 19.49 23.18
N VAL A 34 27.94 18.99 22.36
CA VAL A 34 27.60 18.20 21.16
C VAL A 34 26.69 17.03 21.50
N SER A 35 26.88 16.39 22.65
CA SER A 35 26.05 15.25 23.06
C SER A 35 24.59 15.64 23.39
N SER A 36 24.31 16.91 23.58
CA SER A 36 22.94 17.38 23.84
C SER A 36 22.04 17.36 22.60
N TRP A 37 22.63 17.42 21.40
CA TRP A 37 21.90 17.48 20.15
C TRP A 37 22.39 16.44 19.11
N LEU A 38 23.55 15.85 19.28
CA LEU A 38 24.13 14.76 18.49
C LEU A 38 24.52 13.65 19.49
N PRO A 39 23.57 12.89 20.04
CA PRO A 39 23.78 12.07 21.23
C PRO A 39 24.60 10.79 20.98
N ASP A 40 24.56 10.22 19.77
CA ASP A 40 25.26 8.96 19.48
C ASP A 40 26.77 9.20 19.31
N PRO A 41 27.62 8.60 20.16
CA PRO A 41 29.07 8.83 20.11
C PRO A 41 29.71 8.26 18.83
N THR A 42 29.12 7.22 18.24
CA THR A 42 29.56 6.68 16.95
C THR A 42 29.28 7.69 15.84
N LEU A 43 28.08 8.31 15.86
CA LEU A 43 27.74 9.36 14.91
C LEU A 43 28.64 10.59 15.06
N GLN A 44 28.95 11.00 16.30
CA GLN A 44 29.90 12.08 16.55
C GLN A 44 31.25 11.81 15.87
N SER A 45 31.78 10.60 16.02
CA SER A 45 33.05 10.19 15.40
C SER A 45 32.97 10.22 13.85
N ILE A 46 31.86 9.74 13.29
CA ILE A 46 31.63 9.76 11.84
C ILE A 46 31.56 11.19 11.31
N VAL A 47 30.81 12.08 12.00
CA VAL A 47 30.68 13.48 11.64
C VAL A 47 32.02 14.20 11.75
N ALA A 48 32.77 14.00 12.84
CA ALA A 48 34.11 14.56 13.02
C ALA A 48 35.03 14.19 11.85
N LYS A 49 35.03 12.90 11.49
CA LYS A 49 35.80 12.38 10.34
C LYS A 49 35.35 13.01 9.01
N ALA A 50 34.06 13.13 8.79
CA ALA A 50 33.51 13.74 7.57
C ALA A 50 33.89 15.22 7.43
N LEU A 51 33.98 15.94 8.56
CA LEU A 51 34.35 17.36 8.60
C LEU A 51 35.86 17.57 8.71
N GLY A 52 36.65 16.51 8.99
CA GLY A 52 38.10 16.60 9.19
C GLY A 52 38.51 17.38 10.46
N ILE A 53 37.72 17.23 11.54
CA ILE A 53 37.90 17.92 12.83
C ILE A 53 37.84 16.93 13.99
N GLU A 54 38.17 17.38 15.20
CA GLU A 54 37.96 16.62 16.42
C GLU A 54 36.48 16.64 16.84
N VAL A 55 36.03 15.62 17.59
CA VAL A 55 34.63 15.55 18.09
C VAL A 55 34.26 16.77 18.91
N SER A 56 35.17 17.29 19.73
CA SER A 56 34.98 18.50 20.55
C SER A 56 34.80 19.79 19.74
N GLU A 57 35.10 19.75 18.45
CA GLU A 57 34.98 20.90 17.54
C GLU A 57 33.71 20.89 16.73
N ILE A 58 32.86 19.85 16.87
CA ILE A 58 31.59 19.74 16.16
C ILE A 58 30.62 20.82 16.66
N THR A 59 30.10 21.63 15.74
CA THR A 59 29.05 22.61 16.00
C THR A 59 27.94 22.48 14.94
N LYS A 60 26.75 22.97 15.25
CA LYS A 60 25.63 23.02 14.29
C LYS A 60 26.00 23.80 13.03
N GLU A 61 26.83 24.84 13.16
CA GLU A 61 27.34 25.60 12.00
C GLU A 61 28.28 24.76 11.13
N LYS A 62 29.17 23.98 11.74
CA LYS A 62 30.10 23.12 10.98
C LYS A 62 29.37 21.99 10.28
N ILE A 63 28.45 21.30 10.98
CA ILE A 63 27.68 20.20 10.41
C ILE A 63 26.76 20.70 9.27
N SER A 64 26.25 21.93 9.34
CA SER A 64 25.40 22.50 8.28
C SER A 64 26.09 22.61 6.93
N LYS A 65 27.43 22.59 6.90
CA LYS A 65 28.26 22.67 5.68
C LYS A 65 28.60 21.29 5.12
N MET A 66 28.32 20.23 5.86
CA MET A 66 28.60 18.86 5.44
C MET A 66 27.70 18.47 4.25
N GLN A 67 28.31 18.05 3.14
CA GLN A 67 27.60 17.67 1.92
C GLN A 67 27.42 16.17 1.77
N THR A 68 28.29 15.39 2.39
CA THR A 68 28.29 13.92 2.28
C THR A 68 28.68 13.30 3.61
N ILE A 69 28.02 12.21 3.97
CA ILE A 69 28.37 11.38 5.12
C ILE A 69 28.49 9.93 4.66
N TYR A 70 29.50 9.22 5.21
CA TYR A 70 29.75 7.81 4.96
C TYR A 70 29.71 7.04 6.29
N ILE A 71 28.82 6.04 6.36
CA ILE A 71 28.70 5.08 7.45
C ILE A 71 29.16 3.73 6.90
N TYR A 72 30.16 3.13 7.53
CA TYR A 72 30.76 1.88 7.07
C TYR A 72 30.29 0.69 7.90
N SER A 73 30.55 -0.52 7.42
CA SER A 73 30.24 -1.77 8.13
C SER A 73 30.96 -1.88 9.49
N THR A 74 32.06 -1.13 9.69
CA THR A 74 32.76 -1.01 10.97
C THR A 74 32.03 -0.16 12.00
N ASP A 75 31.07 0.65 11.58
CA ASP A 75 30.28 1.54 12.45
C ASP A 75 29.03 0.82 13.00
N SER A 76 29.13 -0.47 13.26
CA SER A 76 28.01 -1.35 13.64
C SER A 76 27.33 -0.99 14.97
N ALA A 77 27.99 -0.19 15.82
CA ALA A 77 27.43 0.32 17.08
C ALA A 77 26.52 1.54 16.89
N LEU A 78 26.51 2.17 15.72
CA LEU A 78 25.66 3.32 15.42
C LEU A 78 24.18 2.97 15.59
N ALA A 79 23.47 3.72 16.43
CA ALA A 79 22.07 3.44 16.78
C ALA A 79 21.12 4.64 16.58
N ASP A 80 21.63 5.88 16.62
CA ASP A 80 20.81 7.08 16.57
C ASP A 80 21.39 8.10 15.59
N LEU A 81 20.56 8.57 14.66
CA LEU A 81 20.91 9.61 13.68
C LEU A 81 20.50 11.02 14.11
N SER A 82 19.95 11.20 15.32
CA SER A 82 19.56 12.51 15.85
C SER A 82 20.72 13.50 15.78
N GLY A 83 20.42 14.70 15.33
CA GLY A 83 21.42 15.75 15.11
C GLY A 83 21.81 15.91 13.63
N LEU A 84 21.57 14.90 12.77
CA LEU A 84 21.81 15.05 11.33
C LEU A 84 20.86 16.03 10.67
N GLU A 85 19.72 16.37 11.26
CA GLU A 85 18.82 17.41 10.77
C GLU A 85 19.48 18.80 10.69
N TYR A 86 20.58 19.00 11.42
CA TYR A 86 21.37 20.24 11.32
C TYR A 86 22.35 20.24 10.13
N ALA A 87 22.52 19.12 9.44
CA ALA A 87 23.34 19.04 8.23
C ALA A 87 22.57 19.56 7.00
N THR A 88 22.23 20.85 7.00
CA THR A 88 21.34 21.48 6.02
C THR A 88 21.88 21.57 4.61
N SER A 89 23.17 21.25 4.39
CA SER A 89 23.78 21.11 3.06
C SER A 89 24.02 19.66 2.65
N LEU A 90 23.60 18.68 3.47
CA LEU A 90 23.82 17.26 3.19
C LEU A 90 23.00 16.82 1.97
N SER A 91 23.70 16.54 0.89
CA SER A 91 23.10 16.07 -0.37
C SER A 91 23.16 14.55 -0.55
N SER A 92 24.08 13.88 0.14
CA SER A 92 24.32 12.46 -0.03
C SER A 92 24.59 11.76 1.31
N PHE A 93 23.79 10.75 1.60
CA PHE A 93 23.91 9.88 2.76
C PHE A 93 24.25 8.47 2.29
N TYR A 94 25.41 7.97 2.73
CA TYR A 94 25.88 6.62 2.40
C TYR A 94 26.00 5.77 3.66
N MET A 95 25.23 4.69 3.70
CA MET A 95 25.31 3.67 4.74
C MET A 95 25.60 2.32 4.09
N ASN A 96 26.70 1.70 4.45
CA ASN A 96 27.11 0.40 3.95
C ASN A 96 27.40 -0.54 5.12
N GLY A 97 26.46 -1.43 5.37
CA GLY A 97 26.55 -2.44 6.41
C GLY A 97 25.48 -2.29 7.50
N THR A 98 25.27 -3.39 8.22
CA THR A 98 24.27 -3.47 9.29
C THR A 98 24.75 -2.75 10.54
N ASN A 99 23.87 -1.99 11.17
CA ASN A 99 24.08 -1.28 12.43
C ASN A 99 22.84 -1.40 13.33
N GLN A 100 22.74 -0.58 14.39
CA GLN A 100 21.64 -0.63 15.35
C GLN A 100 20.53 0.40 15.07
N ILE A 101 20.61 1.16 13.97
CA ILE A 101 19.61 2.15 13.63
C ILE A 101 18.28 1.44 13.34
N SER A 102 17.23 1.85 14.03
CA SER A 102 15.85 1.42 13.78
C SER A 102 14.96 2.55 13.22
N ASP A 103 15.38 3.80 13.37
CA ASP A 103 14.66 4.98 12.91
C ASP A 103 15.55 5.83 12.00
N PHE A 104 15.19 5.91 10.73
CA PHE A 104 15.83 6.74 9.71
C PHE A 104 15.06 8.03 9.44
N SER A 105 13.98 8.34 10.18
CA SER A 105 13.06 9.46 9.89
C SER A 105 13.74 10.82 9.94
N VAL A 106 14.84 10.97 10.68
CA VAL A 106 15.62 12.22 10.71
C VAL A 106 16.10 12.64 9.33
N LEU A 107 16.35 11.69 8.42
CA LEU A 107 16.78 11.97 7.05
C LEU A 107 15.72 12.73 6.24
N THR A 108 14.44 12.60 6.59
CA THR A 108 13.34 13.34 5.92
C THR A 108 13.30 14.81 6.29
N LYS A 109 14.04 15.22 7.32
CA LYS A 109 14.14 16.62 7.76
C LYS A 109 15.28 17.37 7.07
N ILE A 110 16.00 16.71 6.18
CA ILE A 110 17.17 17.26 5.46
C ILE A 110 16.75 17.59 4.03
N ASP A 111 16.26 18.81 3.80
CA ASP A 111 15.71 19.25 2.51
C ASP A 111 16.73 19.19 1.36
N SER A 112 18.03 19.28 1.67
CA SER A 112 19.10 19.20 0.67
C SER A 112 19.42 17.77 0.23
N LEU A 113 18.88 16.75 0.92
CA LEU A 113 19.19 15.35 0.64
C LEU A 113 18.54 14.91 -0.67
N VAL A 114 19.37 14.55 -1.64
CA VAL A 114 18.95 14.09 -2.97
C VAL A 114 19.35 12.64 -3.25
N TYR A 115 20.30 12.12 -2.49
CA TYR A 115 20.77 10.73 -2.60
C TYR A 115 20.85 10.07 -1.22
N ALA A 116 20.11 8.97 -1.04
CA ALA A 116 20.16 8.12 0.14
C ALA A 116 20.60 6.69 -0.25
N TYR A 117 21.65 6.21 0.39
CA TYR A 117 22.14 4.84 0.27
C TYR A 117 22.02 4.15 1.63
N LEU A 118 21.02 3.27 1.75
CA LEU A 118 20.66 2.58 2.98
C LEU A 118 20.90 1.07 2.80
N MET A 119 22.16 0.65 2.91
CA MET A 119 22.55 -0.75 2.75
C MET A 119 22.77 -1.39 4.13
N GLY A 120 21.89 -2.30 4.53
CA GLY A 120 22.01 -3.04 5.79
C GLY A 120 20.75 -3.83 6.13
N ALA A 121 20.89 -4.96 6.81
CA ALA A 121 19.78 -5.83 7.17
C ALA A 121 18.80 -5.22 8.19
N ASN A 122 19.18 -4.14 8.87
CA ASN A 122 18.31 -3.35 9.74
C ASN A 122 17.40 -2.37 8.99
N VAL A 123 17.57 -2.20 7.68
CA VAL A 123 16.67 -1.44 6.82
C VAL A 123 15.55 -2.35 6.37
N THR A 124 14.31 -2.01 6.70
CA THR A 124 13.10 -2.81 6.49
C THR A 124 12.00 -1.99 5.83
N ASP A 125 10.93 -2.64 5.39
CA ASP A 125 9.74 -1.94 4.86
C ASP A 125 9.17 -0.90 5.83
N ASP A 126 9.26 -1.16 7.14
CA ASP A 126 8.71 -0.29 8.17
C ASP A 126 9.52 0.99 8.35
N ASN A 127 10.86 0.90 8.33
CA ASN A 127 11.74 2.01 8.67
C ASN A 127 12.39 2.73 7.48
N VAL A 128 12.17 2.28 6.24
CA VAL A 128 12.49 3.09 5.06
C VAL A 128 11.70 4.40 5.14
N PRO A 129 12.38 5.55 5.19
CA PRO A 129 11.69 6.84 5.30
C PRO A 129 10.85 7.17 4.07
N ASP A 130 9.79 7.92 4.27
CA ASP A 130 9.08 8.61 3.20
C ASP A 130 9.81 9.92 2.89
N PHE A 131 10.65 9.90 1.87
CA PHE A 131 11.45 11.07 1.47
C PHE A 131 10.65 12.09 0.64
N GLY A 132 9.43 11.77 0.23
CA GLY A 132 8.66 12.63 -0.68
C GLY A 132 9.42 12.94 -1.98
N ASP A 133 9.24 14.16 -2.49
CA ASP A 133 9.78 14.57 -3.79
C ASP A 133 11.24 15.06 -3.76
N ASN A 134 11.90 15.11 -2.60
CA ASN A 134 13.27 15.63 -2.52
C ASN A 134 14.29 14.67 -3.12
N LEU A 135 14.05 13.38 -3.00
CA LEU A 135 15.00 12.35 -3.39
C LEU A 135 14.98 12.08 -4.89
N THR A 136 16.17 12.07 -5.51
CA THR A 136 16.35 11.68 -6.92
C THR A 136 16.99 10.29 -7.05
N ARG A 137 17.72 9.83 -6.01
CA ARG A 137 18.40 8.54 -6.00
C ARG A 137 18.21 7.85 -4.66
N LEU A 138 17.72 6.62 -4.72
CA LEU A 138 17.56 5.74 -3.56
C LEU A 138 18.24 4.41 -3.83
N ASN A 139 19.08 3.98 -2.89
CA ASN A 139 19.71 2.67 -2.92
C ASN A 139 19.39 1.90 -1.64
N LEU A 140 18.73 0.77 -1.79
CA LEU A 140 18.33 -0.15 -0.74
C LEU A 140 19.01 -1.52 -0.91
N SER A 141 20.21 -1.56 -1.50
CA SER A 141 20.92 -2.82 -1.74
C SER A 141 21.19 -3.55 -0.42
N SER A 142 21.04 -4.87 -0.44
CA SER A 142 21.28 -5.76 0.71
C SER A 142 20.53 -5.34 1.98
N ALA A 143 19.41 -4.66 1.82
CA ALA A 143 18.47 -4.36 2.89
C ALA A 143 17.57 -5.57 3.18
N ASN A 144 16.61 -5.40 4.06
CA ASN A 144 15.59 -6.39 4.36
C ASN A 144 14.20 -5.86 3.96
N VAL A 145 14.10 -5.44 2.71
CA VAL A 145 12.86 -4.89 2.13
C VAL A 145 12.17 -5.92 1.24
N THR A 146 10.86 -5.80 1.17
CA THR A 146 9.97 -6.63 0.36
C THR A 146 9.14 -5.76 -0.57
N ASP A 147 8.25 -6.36 -1.34
CA ASP A 147 7.28 -5.61 -2.16
C ASP A 147 6.37 -4.67 -1.33
N ALA A 148 6.31 -4.85 -0.01
CA ALA A 148 5.57 -3.96 0.90
C ALA A 148 6.18 -2.55 1.02
N VAL A 149 7.41 -2.34 0.54
CA VAL A 149 8.05 -1.01 0.52
C VAL A 149 7.46 -0.06 -0.54
N TYR A 150 6.79 -0.58 -1.56
CA TYR A 150 6.33 0.21 -2.71
C TYR A 150 5.44 1.41 -2.37
N PRO A 151 4.49 1.36 -1.43
CA PRO A 151 3.69 2.54 -1.10
C PRO A 151 4.53 3.77 -0.74
N LYS A 152 5.66 3.58 -0.04
CA LYS A 152 6.61 4.66 0.30
C LYS A 152 7.41 5.12 -0.92
N ILE A 153 7.88 4.18 -1.73
CA ILE A 153 8.67 4.48 -2.94
C ILE A 153 7.84 5.29 -3.94
N LEU A 154 6.57 4.96 -4.11
CA LEU A 154 5.69 5.60 -5.09
C LEU A 154 5.35 7.05 -4.75
N GLU A 155 5.57 7.51 -3.51
CA GLU A 155 5.46 8.91 -3.13
C GLU A 155 6.69 9.75 -3.55
N MET A 156 7.80 9.11 -3.92
CA MET A 156 9.05 9.77 -4.35
C MET A 156 9.01 10.10 -5.85
N LYS A 157 8.17 11.04 -6.26
CA LYS A 157 7.86 11.33 -7.70
C LYS A 157 9.07 11.83 -8.51
N ASN A 158 10.08 12.39 -7.88
CA ASN A 158 11.29 12.87 -8.54
C ASN A 158 12.42 11.84 -8.62
N LEU A 159 12.14 10.60 -8.21
CA LEU A 159 13.12 9.53 -8.24
C LEU A 159 13.53 9.20 -9.68
N GLU A 160 14.83 9.32 -9.97
CA GLU A 160 15.43 9.01 -11.28
C GLU A 160 16.20 7.69 -11.27
N SER A 161 16.75 7.30 -10.11
CA SER A 161 17.51 6.06 -9.95
C SER A 161 17.11 5.33 -8.67
N LEU A 162 16.78 4.05 -8.82
CA LEU A 162 16.41 3.16 -7.73
C LEU A 162 17.22 1.87 -7.80
N THR A 163 17.76 1.46 -6.65
CA THR A 163 18.52 0.21 -6.52
C THR A 163 17.95 -0.65 -5.40
N PHE A 164 17.61 -1.90 -5.73
CA PHE A 164 17.18 -2.94 -4.79
C PHE A 164 18.12 -4.16 -4.79
N GLU A 165 19.31 -4.05 -5.32
CA GLU A 165 20.24 -5.17 -5.46
C GLU A 165 20.31 -6.04 -4.20
N SER A 166 20.25 -7.37 -4.38
CA SER A 166 20.34 -8.37 -3.31
C SER A 166 19.19 -8.32 -2.27
N ASN A 167 17.97 -7.95 -2.70
CA ASN A 167 16.75 -8.09 -1.92
C ASN A 167 15.88 -9.20 -2.54
N MET A 168 16.01 -10.42 -2.07
CA MET A 168 15.33 -11.59 -2.64
C MET A 168 13.82 -11.63 -2.40
N ASN A 169 13.28 -10.73 -1.58
CA ASN A 169 11.84 -10.57 -1.33
C ASN A 169 11.21 -9.47 -2.20
N ILE A 170 11.98 -8.84 -3.09
CA ILE A 170 11.44 -8.03 -4.17
C ILE A 170 11.11 -8.97 -5.34
N THR A 171 9.84 -9.17 -5.58
CA THR A 171 9.33 -10.18 -6.54
C THR A 171 8.69 -9.58 -7.78
N THR A 172 8.31 -8.30 -7.73
CA THR A 172 7.73 -7.57 -8.86
C THR A 172 8.28 -6.15 -8.94
N ILE A 173 8.32 -5.61 -10.15
CA ILE A 173 8.64 -4.21 -10.41
C ILE A 173 7.47 -3.45 -11.07
N ALA A 174 6.33 -4.10 -11.25
CA ALA A 174 5.16 -3.51 -11.89
C ALA A 174 4.70 -2.19 -11.26
N PRO A 175 4.67 -2.03 -9.91
CA PRO A 175 4.27 -0.78 -9.29
C PRO A 175 5.16 0.41 -9.68
N LEU A 176 6.44 0.18 -9.97
CA LEU A 176 7.41 1.23 -10.29
C LEU A 176 7.12 1.93 -11.63
N ALA A 177 6.30 1.35 -12.49
CA ALA A 177 5.83 2.00 -13.73
C ALA A 177 5.03 3.29 -13.45
N ALA A 178 4.53 3.48 -12.24
CA ALA A 178 3.86 4.71 -11.82
C ALA A 178 4.82 5.89 -11.53
N LEU A 179 6.13 5.64 -11.45
CA LEU A 179 7.13 6.69 -11.22
C LEU A 179 7.44 7.43 -12.53
N PRO A 180 7.15 8.74 -12.62
CA PRO A 180 7.22 9.45 -13.90
C PRO A 180 8.65 9.73 -14.39
N ASN A 181 9.63 9.71 -13.49
CA ASN A 181 10.99 10.15 -13.76
C ASN A 181 12.04 9.03 -13.64
N LEU A 182 11.63 7.79 -13.35
CA LEU A 182 12.56 6.68 -13.12
C LEU A 182 13.25 6.26 -14.43
N LYS A 183 14.56 6.57 -14.53
CA LYS A 183 15.42 6.29 -15.69
C LYS A 183 16.29 5.08 -15.48
N GLU A 184 16.74 4.83 -14.25
CA GLU A 184 17.64 3.75 -13.90
C GLU A 184 17.03 2.87 -12.80
N LEU A 185 16.98 1.56 -13.06
CA LEU A 185 16.55 0.55 -12.10
C LEU A 185 17.59 -0.56 -11.98
N ARG A 186 18.05 -0.81 -10.77
CA ARG A 186 19.00 -1.87 -10.44
C ARG A 186 18.37 -2.86 -9.47
N ILE A 187 18.11 -4.05 -9.94
CA ILE A 187 17.45 -5.12 -9.20
C ILE A 187 18.18 -6.45 -9.32
N GLN A 188 19.50 -6.40 -9.47
CA GLN A 188 20.30 -7.63 -9.54
C GLN A 188 20.07 -8.48 -8.29
N PHE A 189 20.04 -9.78 -8.44
CA PHE A 189 19.90 -10.75 -7.33
C PHE A 189 18.63 -10.59 -6.48
N CYS A 190 17.59 -10.02 -7.07
CA CYS A 190 16.23 -10.04 -6.51
C CYS A 190 15.49 -11.32 -6.95
N ALA A 191 14.18 -11.32 -6.93
CA ALA A 191 13.34 -12.46 -7.32
C ALA A 191 12.28 -12.09 -8.37
N VAL A 192 12.55 -11.10 -9.21
CA VAL A 192 11.62 -10.63 -10.24
C VAL A 192 11.61 -11.60 -11.40
N SER A 193 10.42 -12.08 -11.75
CA SER A 193 10.22 -13.03 -12.87
C SER A 193 9.57 -12.40 -14.10
N ASP A 194 8.71 -11.40 -13.92
CA ASP A 194 7.94 -10.78 -15.01
C ASP A 194 8.54 -9.44 -15.43
N PHE A 195 9.20 -9.44 -16.59
CA PHE A 195 9.74 -8.24 -17.23
C PHE A 195 8.85 -7.70 -18.36
N THR A 196 7.69 -8.29 -18.62
CA THR A 196 6.71 -7.74 -19.59
C THR A 196 6.22 -6.36 -19.15
N VAL A 197 6.24 -6.10 -17.85
CA VAL A 197 5.88 -4.82 -17.23
C VAL A 197 6.78 -3.65 -17.65
N ILE A 198 7.98 -3.92 -18.19
CA ILE A 198 8.89 -2.89 -18.70
C ILE A 198 8.23 -2.04 -19.78
N ASN A 199 7.30 -2.60 -20.55
CA ASN A 199 6.56 -1.88 -21.58
C ASN A 199 5.70 -0.72 -21.01
N ASN A 200 5.45 -0.71 -19.71
CA ASN A 200 4.62 0.30 -19.04
C ASN A 200 5.42 1.42 -18.37
N PHE A 201 6.76 1.34 -18.38
CA PHE A 201 7.61 2.38 -17.76
C PHE A 201 7.69 3.60 -18.66
N PRO A 202 7.47 4.83 -18.12
CA PRO A 202 7.42 6.03 -18.95
C PRO A 202 8.75 6.44 -19.57
N VAL A 203 9.85 6.32 -18.80
CA VAL A 203 11.16 6.89 -19.17
C VAL A 203 12.35 6.00 -18.81
N LEU A 204 12.11 4.74 -18.43
CA LEU A 204 13.19 3.82 -18.05
C LEU A 204 14.09 3.54 -19.25
N GLU A 205 15.40 3.72 -19.09
CA GLU A 205 16.40 3.53 -20.12
C GLU A 205 17.60 2.68 -19.69
N ASN A 206 17.71 2.38 -18.39
CA ASN A 206 18.76 1.57 -17.82
C ASN A 206 18.17 0.53 -16.85
N LEU A 207 18.26 -0.75 -17.18
CA LEU A 207 17.83 -1.85 -16.33
C LEU A 207 18.99 -2.84 -16.11
N ALA A 208 19.45 -2.94 -14.86
CA ALA A 208 20.34 -4.00 -14.42
C ALA A 208 19.56 -5.01 -13.58
N ALA A 209 19.20 -6.14 -14.17
CA ALA A 209 18.32 -7.14 -13.57
C ALA A 209 18.88 -8.57 -13.69
N TYR A 210 20.17 -8.72 -13.89
CA TYR A 210 20.78 -10.04 -13.99
C TYR A 210 20.79 -10.78 -12.66
N GLY A 211 20.86 -12.11 -12.69
CA GLY A 211 20.98 -12.93 -11.50
C GLY A 211 19.69 -13.07 -10.67
N GLN A 212 18.52 -12.97 -11.29
CA GLN A 212 17.25 -13.13 -10.57
C GLN A 212 17.10 -14.53 -9.97
N ASN A 213 16.57 -14.60 -8.76
CA ASN A 213 16.30 -15.83 -8.04
C ASN A 213 14.79 -16.11 -8.06
N THR A 214 14.31 -16.63 -9.17
CA THR A 214 12.88 -16.83 -9.45
C THR A 214 12.33 -18.14 -8.89
N GLY A 215 11.01 -18.27 -8.83
CA GLY A 215 10.29 -19.46 -8.37
C GLY A 215 10.24 -19.67 -6.86
N ARG A 216 11.06 -18.98 -6.07
CA ARG A 216 11.20 -19.16 -4.62
C ARG A 216 10.05 -18.59 -3.81
N SER A 217 9.46 -17.51 -4.28
CA SER A 217 8.33 -16.82 -3.65
C SER A 217 6.99 -17.46 -3.95
N ASP A 218 6.97 -18.43 -4.86
CA ASP A 218 5.75 -19.15 -5.20
C ASP A 218 5.41 -20.16 -4.10
N GLY A 219 4.13 -20.35 -3.87
CA GLY A 219 3.64 -21.46 -3.06
C GLY A 219 4.01 -22.81 -3.70
N VAL A 220 3.95 -23.88 -2.90
CA VAL A 220 4.17 -25.23 -3.42
C VAL A 220 3.14 -25.53 -4.52
N THR A 221 3.62 -25.92 -5.71
CA THR A 221 2.75 -26.32 -6.80
C THR A 221 2.38 -27.80 -6.66
N MET A 222 1.08 -28.09 -6.62
CA MET A 222 0.58 -29.47 -6.64
C MET A 222 0.56 -29.97 -8.07
N ILE A 223 1.18 -31.12 -8.33
CA ILE A 223 1.13 -31.80 -9.61
C ILE A 223 0.64 -33.24 -9.45
N SER A 224 -0.06 -33.76 -10.44
CA SER A 224 -0.46 -35.15 -10.47
C SER A 224 0.73 -36.04 -10.84
N ALA A 225 0.91 -37.16 -10.17
CA ALA A 225 1.91 -38.16 -10.54
C ALA A 225 1.76 -38.61 -11.99
N LYS A 226 0.55 -38.62 -12.55
CA LYS A 226 0.29 -38.93 -13.96
C LYS A 226 1.01 -37.97 -14.95
N GLU A 227 1.17 -36.70 -14.56
CA GLU A 227 1.85 -35.69 -15.41
C GLU A 227 3.35 -35.97 -15.53
N LEU A 228 3.92 -36.75 -14.64
CA LEU A 228 5.32 -37.16 -14.66
C LEU A 228 5.59 -38.34 -15.59
N ASN A 229 4.55 -38.97 -16.13
CA ASN A 229 4.64 -40.06 -17.12
C ASN A 229 5.65 -41.14 -16.70
N TYR A 230 5.51 -41.70 -15.51
CA TYR A 230 6.38 -42.75 -14.99
C TYR A 230 6.32 -44.00 -15.87
N ASP A 231 7.49 -44.47 -16.29
CA ASP A 231 7.66 -45.73 -17.06
C ASP A 231 8.39 -46.76 -16.20
N ALA A 232 7.66 -47.80 -15.78
CA ALA A 232 8.21 -48.88 -14.98
C ALA A 232 9.23 -49.74 -15.72
N ALA A 233 9.18 -49.78 -17.07
CA ALA A 233 10.13 -50.56 -17.87
C ALA A 233 11.51 -49.88 -17.90
N THR A 234 11.56 -48.58 -17.96
CA THR A 234 12.82 -47.80 -17.94
C THR A 234 13.13 -47.29 -16.52
N GLN A 235 12.26 -47.50 -15.53
CA GLN A 235 12.37 -46.98 -14.16
C GLN A 235 12.66 -45.47 -14.14
N SER A 236 11.92 -44.72 -14.95
CA SER A 236 12.14 -43.29 -15.10
C SER A 236 10.84 -42.52 -15.18
N PHE A 237 10.88 -41.24 -14.82
CA PHE A 237 9.81 -40.27 -15.05
C PHE A 237 10.34 -38.98 -15.63
N PHE A 238 9.45 -38.20 -16.22
CA PHE A 238 9.80 -36.95 -16.90
C PHE A 238 9.10 -35.77 -16.24
N VAL A 239 9.88 -34.73 -15.93
CA VAL A 239 9.40 -33.45 -15.41
C VAL A 239 9.49 -32.40 -16.49
N PRO A 240 8.38 -32.03 -17.15
CA PRO A 240 8.41 -31.03 -18.23
C PRO A 240 8.61 -29.63 -17.66
N PHE A 241 9.39 -28.81 -18.36
CA PHE A 241 9.58 -27.42 -17.98
C PHE A 241 8.30 -26.58 -18.13
N SER A 242 7.32 -27.04 -18.88
CA SER A 242 6.01 -26.39 -19.05
C SER A 242 5.21 -26.27 -17.76
N ILE A 243 5.45 -27.14 -16.76
CA ILE A 243 4.78 -27.07 -15.44
C ILE A 243 5.50 -26.15 -14.45
N MET A 244 6.63 -25.56 -14.83
CA MET A 244 7.40 -24.67 -13.94
C MET A 244 6.76 -23.28 -13.90
N PRO A 245 6.13 -22.88 -12.78
CA PRO A 245 5.50 -21.57 -12.67
C PRO A 245 6.53 -20.45 -12.55
N ASN A 246 6.10 -19.23 -12.78
CA ASN A 246 6.85 -17.98 -12.56
C ASN A 246 8.32 -18.02 -13.03
N ARG A 247 8.54 -18.60 -14.20
CA ARG A 247 9.82 -18.54 -14.88
C ARG A 247 10.09 -17.11 -15.32
N LEU A 248 11.37 -16.71 -15.33
CA LEU A 248 11.75 -15.40 -15.84
C LEU A 248 11.23 -15.22 -17.28
N THR A 249 10.51 -14.11 -17.50
CA THR A 249 9.92 -13.76 -18.80
C THR A 249 10.40 -12.38 -19.20
N ASN A 250 11.01 -12.27 -20.39
CA ASN A 250 11.48 -10.99 -20.93
C ASN A 250 10.30 -10.10 -21.34
N PHE A 251 10.56 -8.83 -21.61
CA PHE A 251 9.54 -7.83 -21.99
C PHE A 251 8.75 -8.20 -23.25
N ASP A 252 9.33 -9.01 -24.14
CA ASP A 252 8.74 -9.51 -25.38
C ASP A 252 8.08 -10.90 -25.24
N GLY A 253 8.02 -11.44 -24.01
CA GLY A 253 7.47 -12.75 -23.71
C GLY A 253 8.47 -13.90 -23.84
N TYR A 254 9.72 -13.65 -24.22
CA TYR A 254 10.75 -14.68 -24.26
C TYR A 254 11.04 -15.24 -22.87
N VAL A 255 11.06 -16.58 -22.74
CA VAL A 255 11.38 -17.30 -21.51
C VAL A 255 12.73 -17.99 -21.67
N PRO A 256 13.76 -17.58 -20.90
CA PRO A 256 15.07 -18.22 -20.98
C PRO A 256 15.02 -19.72 -20.66
N PRO A 257 15.79 -20.55 -21.38
CA PRO A 257 15.87 -21.97 -21.08
C PRO A 257 16.63 -22.22 -19.78
N PHE A 258 16.31 -23.33 -19.12
CA PHE A 258 17.13 -23.84 -18.04
C PHE A 258 18.45 -24.43 -18.56
N SER A 259 19.46 -24.51 -17.70
CA SER A 259 20.69 -25.24 -18.01
C SER A 259 20.37 -26.71 -18.29
N THR A 260 20.94 -27.25 -19.34
CA THR A 260 20.86 -28.68 -19.68
C THR A 260 21.94 -29.53 -19.02
N SER A 261 22.83 -28.90 -18.24
CA SER A 261 23.86 -29.58 -17.45
C SER A 261 23.27 -30.22 -16.20
N ASN A 262 23.57 -31.52 -16.00
CA ASN A 262 23.23 -32.23 -14.78
C ASN A 262 24.28 -32.06 -13.67
N SER A 263 25.33 -31.26 -13.89
CA SER A 263 26.31 -30.93 -12.84
C SER A 263 25.63 -30.25 -11.66
N GLN A 264 25.99 -30.64 -10.43
CA GLN A 264 25.47 -30.06 -9.20
C GLN A 264 25.73 -28.55 -9.06
N SER A 265 26.70 -28.00 -9.78
CA SER A 265 26.92 -26.56 -9.87
C SER A 265 25.85 -25.82 -10.72
N GLN A 266 25.08 -26.55 -11.48
CA GLN A 266 24.06 -26.01 -12.40
C GLN A 266 22.65 -26.42 -11.99
N THR A 267 22.46 -27.66 -11.54
CA THR A 267 21.14 -28.23 -11.28
C THR A 267 21.14 -29.07 -10.02
N TYR A 268 20.17 -28.80 -9.12
CA TYR A 268 19.85 -29.66 -7.98
C TYR A 268 18.42 -30.16 -8.15
N PHE A 269 18.23 -31.45 -7.88
CA PHE A 269 16.94 -32.09 -7.94
C PHE A 269 16.76 -32.95 -6.69
N ASP A 270 15.80 -32.58 -5.86
CA ASP A 270 15.53 -33.28 -4.60
C ASP A 270 14.21 -34.03 -4.70
N LEU A 271 14.18 -35.28 -4.22
CA LEU A 271 12.97 -36.03 -3.99
C LEU A 271 12.82 -36.28 -2.49
N ASN A 272 11.66 -35.94 -1.92
CA ASN A 272 11.38 -36.06 -0.48
C ASN A 272 12.50 -35.45 0.40
N GLY A 273 13.08 -34.33 -0.06
CA GLY A 273 14.16 -33.63 0.65
C GLY A 273 15.55 -34.25 0.50
N VAL A 274 15.71 -35.29 -0.33
CA VAL A 274 17.01 -35.93 -0.62
C VAL A 274 17.47 -35.55 -2.02
N GLN A 275 18.63 -34.94 -2.11
CA GLN A 275 19.24 -34.58 -3.39
C GLN A 275 19.64 -35.80 -4.18
N LEU A 276 19.22 -35.85 -5.45
CA LEU A 276 19.58 -36.92 -6.38
C LEU A 276 21.00 -36.79 -6.88
N PRO A 277 21.72 -37.91 -7.11
CA PRO A 277 22.97 -37.90 -7.84
C PRO A 277 22.77 -37.37 -9.26
N SER A 278 23.74 -36.63 -9.78
CA SER A 278 23.68 -36.12 -11.16
C SER A 278 23.52 -37.19 -12.23
N SER A 279 24.01 -38.41 -11.95
CA SER A 279 23.90 -39.56 -12.86
C SER A 279 22.46 -40.02 -13.11
N GLN A 280 21.51 -39.69 -12.19
CA GLN A 280 20.10 -39.99 -12.36
C GLN A 280 19.36 -38.93 -13.20
N LEU A 281 20.01 -37.83 -13.58
CA LEU A 281 19.39 -36.71 -14.28
C LEU A 281 19.87 -36.64 -15.72
N SER A 282 18.90 -36.67 -16.63
CA SER A 282 19.12 -36.34 -18.05
C SER A 282 18.26 -35.14 -18.42
N ILE A 283 18.91 -34.01 -18.76
CA ILE A 283 18.25 -32.72 -18.93
C ILE A 283 18.31 -32.33 -20.40
N THR A 284 17.16 -31.99 -20.96
CA THR A 284 17.00 -31.44 -22.31
C THR A 284 16.43 -30.01 -22.20
N ASP A 285 16.16 -29.40 -23.34
CA ASP A 285 15.43 -28.13 -23.42
C ASP A 285 13.93 -28.25 -23.05
N GLN A 286 13.39 -29.47 -22.98
CA GLN A 286 11.99 -29.75 -22.70
C GLN A 286 11.72 -30.08 -21.24
N GLY A 287 12.71 -30.61 -20.51
CA GLY A 287 12.53 -31.05 -19.14
C GLY A 287 13.63 -31.98 -18.63
N VAL A 288 13.38 -32.57 -17.50
CA VAL A 288 14.30 -33.46 -16.79
C VAL A 288 13.74 -34.87 -16.75
N THR A 289 14.52 -35.82 -17.26
CA THR A 289 14.26 -37.26 -17.04
C THR A 289 15.02 -37.70 -15.79
N VAL A 290 14.30 -38.26 -14.85
CA VAL A 290 14.85 -38.85 -13.61
C VAL A 290 14.83 -40.36 -13.78
N SER A 291 16.00 -40.99 -13.67
CA SER A 291 16.18 -42.45 -13.89
C SER A 291 16.52 -43.17 -12.60
N ASP A 292 16.54 -44.50 -12.65
CA ASP A 292 16.83 -45.40 -11.52
C ASP A 292 15.87 -45.22 -10.36
N ILE A 293 14.58 -45.09 -10.65
CA ILE A 293 13.49 -44.96 -9.69
C ILE A 293 12.58 -46.20 -9.82
N THR A 294 12.55 -47.05 -8.82
CA THR A 294 11.64 -48.21 -8.82
C THR A 294 10.16 -47.78 -8.72
N PRO A 295 9.19 -48.64 -9.08
CA PRO A 295 7.77 -48.36 -8.91
C PRO A 295 7.40 -47.96 -7.47
N GLU A 296 7.96 -48.67 -6.49
CA GLU A 296 7.72 -48.39 -5.07
C GLU A 296 8.30 -47.02 -4.64
N GLU A 297 9.49 -46.68 -5.14
CA GLU A 297 10.10 -45.39 -4.89
C GLU A 297 9.28 -44.25 -5.54
N PHE A 298 8.76 -44.48 -6.76
CA PHE A 298 7.92 -43.49 -7.43
C PHE A 298 6.63 -43.21 -6.67
N GLU A 299 5.92 -44.27 -6.24
CA GLU A 299 4.71 -44.10 -5.42
C GLU A 299 5.00 -43.42 -4.07
N GLY A 300 6.21 -43.52 -3.56
CA GLY A 300 6.67 -42.89 -2.33
C GLY A 300 7.07 -41.42 -2.50
N ILE A 301 7.07 -40.84 -3.72
CA ILE A 301 7.45 -39.45 -3.93
C ILE A 301 6.28 -38.53 -3.57
N HIS A 302 6.43 -37.73 -2.52
CA HIS A 302 5.43 -36.74 -2.10
C HIS A 302 5.86 -35.31 -2.38
N THR A 303 7.17 -35.05 -2.42
CA THR A 303 7.72 -33.72 -2.70
C THR A 303 8.87 -33.78 -3.68
N MET A 304 8.99 -32.75 -4.48
CA MET A 304 10.07 -32.55 -5.42
C MET A 304 10.53 -31.10 -5.34
N LYS A 305 11.84 -30.90 -5.36
CA LYS A 305 12.42 -29.55 -5.46
C LYS A 305 13.35 -29.49 -6.65
N TYR A 306 13.12 -28.52 -7.52
CA TYR A 306 13.95 -28.26 -8.68
C TYR A 306 14.68 -26.93 -8.51
N ASN A 307 15.99 -26.95 -8.61
CA ASN A 307 16.86 -25.77 -8.62
C ASN A 307 17.74 -25.84 -9.86
N SER A 308 17.71 -24.82 -10.68
CA SER A 308 18.54 -24.75 -11.88
C SER A 308 19.01 -23.35 -12.17
N ARG A 309 20.13 -23.25 -12.89
CA ARG A 309 20.54 -22.00 -13.51
C ARG A 309 19.72 -21.74 -14.76
N LEU A 310 19.44 -20.47 -15.01
CA LEU A 310 18.86 -20.02 -16.28
C LEU A 310 19.99 -19.88 -17.30
N ASN A 311 19.83 -20.49 -18.45
CA ASN A 311 20.76 -20.36 -19.57
C ASN A 311 20.40 -19.13 -20.40
N ASN A 312 20.74 -17.95 -19.89
CA ASN A 312 20.36 -16.66 -20.43
C ASN A 312 21.58 -15.70 -20.48
N PRO A 313 22.61 -16.01 -21.30
CA PRO A 313 23.75 -15.13 -21.45
C PRO A 313 23.35 -13.77 -22.04
N ALA A 314 24.07 -12.72 -21.68
CA ALA A 314 23.87 -11.39 -22.22
C ALA A 314 23.92 -11.39 -23.76
N GLY A 315 22.97 -10.69 -24.38
CA GLY A 315 22.87 -10.59 -25.85
C GLY A 315 22.12 -11.72 -26.56
N THR A 316 21.59 -12.72 -25.82
CA THR A 316 20.76 -13.80 -26.36
C THR A 316 19.25 -13.53 -26.29
N TYR A 317 18.86 -12.43 -25.73
CA TYR A 317 17.48 -11.99 -25.58
C TYR A 317 17.28 -10.59 -26.16
N ALA A 318 16.05 -10.29 -26.55
CA ALA A 318 15.70 -8.97 -27.07
C ALA A 318 15.84 -7.89 -25.99
N GLN A 319 16.15 -6.68 -26.43
CA GLN A 319 16.20 -5.48 -25.58
C GLN A 319 15.15 -4.48 -26.06
N PRO A 320 14.50 -3.72 -25.17
CA PRO A 320 13.58 -2.68 -25.57
C PRO A 320 14.27 -1.56 -26.33
N ASP A 321 13.59 -0.96 -27.29
CA ASP A 321 14.10 0.21 -28.00
C ASP A 321 14.32 1.38 -27.02
N GLY A 322 15.39 2.15 -27.26
CA GLY A 322 15.71 3.33 -26.44
C GLY A 322 16.45 3.04 -25.13
N PHE A 323 16.67 1.76 -24.79
CA PHE A 323 17.49 1.43 -23.61
C PHE A 323 18.98 1.60 -23.92
N SER A 324 19.66 2.33 -23.03
CA SER A 324 21.12 2.44 -23.04
C SER A 324 21.79 1.20 -22.43
N PHE A 325 21.12 0.56 -21.46
CA PHE A 325 21.54 -0.68 -20.83
C PHE A 325 20.33 -1.52 -20.45
N TYR A 326 20.33 -2.79 -20.83
CA TYR A 326 19.29 -3.74 -20.46
C TYR A 326 19.92 -5.13 -20.26
N ALA A 327 19.87 -5.63 -19.04
CA ALA A 327 20.45 -6.94 -18.72
C ALA A 327 19.56 -7.71 -17.76
N ILE A 328 18.96 -8.79 -18.26
CA ILE A 328 18.23 -9.80 -17.49
C ILE A 328 18.97 -11.13 -17.44
N SER A 329 20.23 -11.13 -17.86
CA SER A 329 21.04 -12.31 -18.07
C SER A 329 21.33 -13.06 -16.77
N SER A 330 21.56 -14.35 -16.90
CA SER A 330 21.81 -15.30 -15.83
C SER A 330 20.72 -15.27 -14.73
N GLY A 331 20.82 -16.16 -13.79
CA GLY A 331 19.88 -16.26 -12.69
C GLY A 331 19.71 -17.70 -12.26
N THR A 332 18.90 -17.90 -11.24
CA THR A 332 18.54 -19.22 -10.73
C THR A 332 17.05 -19.35 -10.59
N TYR A 333 16.58 -20.58 -10.72
CA TYR A 333 15.19 -20.94 -10.46
C TYR A 333 15.19 -21.98 -9.35
N LEU A 334 14.34 -21.81 -8.35
CA LEU A 334 14.10 -22.80 -7.32
C LEU A 334 12.61 -22.89 -7.07
N HIS A 335 12.03 -24.08 -7.25
CA HIS A 335 10.62 -24.27 -6.94
C HIS A 335 10.36 -25.62 -6.29
N GLN A 336 9.30 -25.65 -5.48
CA GLN A 336 8.86 -26.85 -4.77
C GLN A 336 7.52 -27.32 -5.31
N PHE A 337 7.42 -28.65 -5.46
CA PHE A 337 6.23 -29.32 -5.91
C PHE A 337 5.79 -30.32 -4.85
N ALA A 338 4.50 -30.50 -4.69
CA ALA A 338 3.91 -31.62 -4.01
C ALA A 338 3.34 -32.58 -5.07
N ILE A 339 3.65 -33.86 -4.95
CA ILE A 339 3.21 -34.87 -5.90
C ILE A 339 1.98 -35.55 -5.37
N ASN A 340 0.93 -35.54 -6.17
CA ASN A 340 -0.32 -36.20 -5.83
C ASN A 340 -0.48 -37.47 -6.68
N HIS A 341 -0.48 -38.64 -6.04
CA HIS A 341 -0.70 -39.94 -6.66
C HIS A 341 -2.18 -40.26 -6.85
N GLN A 342 -3.07 -39.41 -6.33
CA GLN A 342 -4.50 -39.57 -6.52
C GLN A 342 -4.92 -39.20 -7.94
N GLU A 343 -6.07 -39.67 -8.38
CA GLU A 343 -6.64 -39.33 -9.66
C GLU A 343 -7.07 -37.85 -9.70
N ALA A 344 -6.54 -37.07 -10.65
CA ALA A 344 -6.99 -35.70 -10.83
C ALA A 344 -8.48 -35.66 -11.16
N ALA A 345 -9.23 -34.83 -10.46
CA ALA A 345 -10.61 -34.56 -10.78
C ALA A 345 -10.73 -33.65 -12.01
N ALA A 346 -11.90 -33.65 -12.61
CA ALA A 346 -12.26 -32.56 -13.51
C ALA A 346 -12.44 -31.26 -12.70
N ASP A 347 -12.07 -30.15 -13.31
CA ASP A 347 -12.12 -28.84 -12.66
C ASP A 347 -13.55 -28.42 -12.27
N VAL A 348 -13.66 -27.71 -11.16
CA VAL A 348 -14.87 -26.97 -10.80
C VAL A 348 -14.69 -25.52 -11.23
N THR A 349 -15.49 -25.07 -12.19
CA THR A 349 -15.47 -23.71 -12.69
C THR A 349 -16.44 -22.84 -11.90
N VAL A 350 -15.97 -21.72 -11.37
CA VAL A 350 -16.80 -20.73 -10.69
C VAL A 350 -17.04 -19.56 -11.64
N GLU A 351 -18.29 -19.39 -12.05
CA GLU A 351 -18.73 -18.38 -13.01
C GLU A 351 -19.44 -17.23 -12.31
N TYR A 352 -19.33 -16.03 -12.90
CA TYR A 352 -19.91 -14.79 -12.40
C TYR A 352 -20.71 -14.14 -13.50
N VAL A 353 -22.03 -14.17 -13.37
CA VAL A 353 -22.94 -13.68 -14.40
C VAL A 353 -23.90 -12.63 -13.85
N ASP A 354 -24.42 -11.79 -14.73
CA ASP A 354 -25.53 -10.91 -14.40
C ASP A 354 -26.88 -11.66 -14.43
N THR A 355 -27.96 -10.98 -14.12
CA THR A 355 -29.32 -11.54 -14.14
C THR A 355 -29.79 -11.97 -15.53
N ASP A 356 -29.13 -11.52 -16.59
CA ASP A 356 -29.39 -11.90 -17.96
C ASP A 356 -28.48 -13.06 -18.43
N GLY A 357 -27.57 -13.52 -17.58
CA GLY A 357 -26.63 -14.60 -17.86
C GLY A 357 -25.35 -14.18 -18.57
N ASN A 358 -25.08 -12.88 -18.70
CA ASN A 358 -23.83 -12.40 -19.30
C ASN A 358 -22.68 -12.48 -18.28
N GLU A 359 -21.51 -12.92 -18.73
CA GLU A 359 -20.30 -12.92 -17.91
C GLU A 359 -19.91 -11.48 -17.52
N ILE A 360 -19.70 -11.26 -16.21
CA ILE A 360 -19.33 -9.95 -15.66
C ILE A 360 -17.93 -9.97 -15.02
N HIS A 361 -17.37 -11.13 -14.84
CA HIS A 361 -16.01 -11.35 -14.34
C HIS A 361 -15.51 -12.67 -14.88
N ALA A 362 -14.21 -12.77 -15.19
CA ALA A 362 -13.60 -13.99 -15.66
C ALA A 362 -13.81 -15.14 -14.67
N PRO A 363 -14.14 -16.34 -15.14
CA PRO A 363 -14.36 -17.49 -14.25
C PRO A 363 -13.07 -17.87 -13.52
N GLN A 364 -13.23 -18.43 -12.33
CA GLN A 364 -12.15 -19.02 -11.56
C GLN A 364 -12.27 -20.55 -11.60
N VAL A 365 -11.14 -21.22 -11.38
CA VAL A 365 -11.08 -22.69 -11.43
C VAL A 365 -10.60 -23.23 -10.09
N ILE A 366 -11.30 -24.27 -9.59
CA ILE A 366 -10.87 -25.06 -8.44
C ILE A 366 -10.45 -26.43 -8.99
N SER A 367 -9.18 -26.76 -8.75
CA SER A 367 -8.59 -28.04 -9.18
C SER A 367 -8.22 -28.88 -7.96
N GLY A 368 -8.28 -30.19 -8.10
CA GLY A 368 -7.97 -31.14 -7.03
C GLY A 368 -8.04 -32.56 -7.54
N ASN A 369 -8.26 -33.50 -6.64
CA ASN A 369 -8.37 -34.91 -6.97
C ASN A 369 -9.81 -35.42 -6.84
N VAL A 370 -10.10 -36.55 -7.48
CA VAL A 370 -11.37 -37.22 -7.29
C VAL A 370 -11.53 -37.58 -5.79
N GLY A 371 -12.63 -37.12 -5.21
CA GLY A 371 -12.93 -37.30 -3.81
C GLY A 371 -12.53 -36.16 -2.88
N ASP A 372 -11.78 -35.15 -3.37
CA ASP A 372 -11.50 -33.94 -2.60
C ASP A 372 -12.77 -33.09 -2.47
N ASP A 373 -12.96 -32.48 -1.31
CA ASP A 373 -14.02 -31.51 -1.12
C ASP A 373 -13.59 -30.14 -1.67
N TYR A 374 -14.56 -29.43 -2.26
CA TYR A 374 -14.35 -28.03 -2.68
C TYR A 374 -15.33 -27.09 -1.97
N ASP A 375 -14.90 -25.86 -1.76
CA ASP A 375 -15.70 -24.81 -1.15
C ASP A 375 -15.52 -23.49 -1.92
N ALA A 376 -16.52 -23.16 -2.73
CA ALA A 376 -16.59 -21.89 -3.46
C ALA A 376 -17.35 -20.79 -2.68
N THR A 377 -17.69 -21.01 -1.39
CA THR A 377 -18.39 -20.01 -0.57
C THR A 377 -17.46 -18.96 0.04
N THR A 378 -16.16 -19.20 -0.01
CA THR A 378 -15.14 -18.28 0.54
C THR A 378 -15.04 -16.99 -0.27
N ASP A 379 -14.52 -15.93 0.32
CA ASP A 379 -14.33 -14.63 -0.34
C ASP A 379 -13.39 -14.69 -1.56
N VAL A 380 -12.59 -15.75 -1.68
CA VAL A 380 -11.75 -16.01 -2.87
C VAL A 380 -12.60 -16.24 -4.11
N TYR A 381 -13.72 -16.92 -3.95
CA TYR A 381 -14.62 -17.31 -5.05
C TYR A 381 -15.93 -16.52 -5.04
N LYS A 382 -16.46 -16.19 -3.88
CA LYS A 382 -17.67 -15.38 -3.73
C LYS A 382 -17.30 -13.90 -3.75
N LEU A 383 -17.05 -13.39 -4.95
CA LEU A 383 -16.45 -12.08 -5.16
C LEU A 383 -17.38 -10.91 -4.83
N THR A 384 -16.78 -9.80 -4.43
CA THR A 384 -17.39 -8.47 -4.52
C THR A 384 -16.99 -7.88 -5.87
N ILE A 385 -17.97 -7.60 -6.73
CA ILE A 385 -17.75 -7.09 -8.10
C ILE A 385 -18.25 -5.66 -8.18
N SER A 386 -17.40 -4.73 -8.58
CA SER A 386 -17.74 -3.32 -8.69
C SER A 386 -18.89 -3.08 -9.67
N GLY A 387 -19.91 -2.34 -9.26
CA GLY A 387 -21.10 -2.03 -10.07
C GLY A 387 -22.13 -3.16 -10.09
N TYR A 388 -21.95 -4.18 -9.27
CA TYR A 388 -22.88 -5.30 -9.15
C TYR A 388 -23.04 -5.74 -7.70
N THR A 389 -24.23 -6.14 -7.35
CA THR A 389 -24.59 -6.71 -6.04
C THR A 389 -24.97 -8.17 -6.20
N LEU A 390 -24.38 -9.05 -5.39
CA LEU A 390 -24.69 -10.48 -5.40
C LEU A 390 -26.18 -10.73 -5.12
N ASP A 391 -26.84 -11.49 -5.99
CA ASP A 391 -28.23 -11.90 -5.78
C ASP A 391 -28.31 -13.04 -4.77
N THR A 392 -28.56 -12.69 -3.53
CA THR A 392 -28.64 -13.67 -2.42
C THR A 392 -29.86 -14.62 -2.50
N LYS A 393 -30.79 -14.35 -3.42
CA LYS A 393 -31.95 -15.23 -3.68
C LYS A 393 -31.62 -16.34 -4.69
N GLN A 394 -30.53 -16.18 -5.43
CA GLN A 394 -30.07 -17.11 -6.46
C GLN A 394 -28.67 -17.66 -6.16
N LEU A 395 -28.37 -17.94 -4.89
CA LEU A 395 -27.10 -18.55 -4.54
C LEU A 395 -26.99 -19.97 -5.12
N PRO A 396 -25.81 -20.39 -5.61
CA PRO A 396 -25.62 -21.72 -6.15
C PRO A 396 -25.80 -22.78 -5.05
N THR A 397 -26.56 -23.83 -5.33
CA THR A 397 -26.78 -24.94 -4.40
C THR A 397 -25.60 -25.89 -4.31
N ASN A 398 -24.70 -25.82 -5.31
CA ASN A 398 -23.47 -26.62 -5.41
C ASN A 398 -22.22 -25.77 -5.13
N SER A 399 -22.32 -24.73 -4.31
CA SER A 399 -21.16 -23.92 -3.91
C SER A 399 -20.15 -24.68 -3.06
N THR A 400 -20.54 -25.80 -2.49
CA THR A 400 -19.68 -26.80 -1.85
C THR A 400 -20.02 -28.18 -2.41
N GLY A 401 -19.07 -29.06 -2.43
CA GLY A 401 -19.27 -30.41 -2.92
C GLY A 401 -17.99 -31.22 -2.93
N THR A 402 -18.05 -32.39 -3.59
CA THR A 402 -16.90 -33.27 -3.77
C THR A 402 -16.50 -33.29 -5.23
N MET A 403 -15.22 -33.17 -5.51
CA MET A 403 -14.65 -33.22 -6.85
C MET A 403 -14.76 -34.62 -7.43
N SER A 404 -15.05 -34.71 -8.70
CA SER A 404 -15.21 -35.99 -9.43
C SER A 404 -14.48 -35.93 -10.77
N ASP A 405 -14.58 -37.01 -11.54
CA ASP A 405 -14.12 -37.07 -12.94
C ASP A 405 -14.99 -36.23 -13.91
N GLN A 406 -16.11 -35.68 -13.43
CA GLN A 406 -17.02 -34.82 -14.19
C GLN A 406 -16.81 -33.36 -13.84
N ALA A 407 -16.70 -32.52 -14.87
CA ALA A 407 -16.61 -31.07 -14.70
C ALA A 407 -17.89 -30.53 -14.03
N GLN A 408 -17.72 -29.61 -13.09
CA GLN A 408 -18.79 -28.95 -12.35
C GLN A 408 -18.71 -27.44 -12.54
N THR A 409 -19.86 -26.77 -12.51
CA THR A 409 -19.92 -25.32 -12.58
C THR A 409 -20.70 -24.77 -11.40
N VAL A 410 -20.12 -23.79 -10.73
CA VAL A 410 -20.74 -23.00 -9.65
C VAL A 410 -20.98 -21.61 -10.21
N THR A 411 -22.25 -21.21 -10.32
CA THR A 411 -22.59 -19.91 -10.94
C THR A 411 -23.11 -18.95 -9.88
N TYR A 412 -22.41 -17.83 -9.69
CA TYR A 412 -22.87 -16.70 -8.89
C TYR A 412 -23.56 -15.67 -9.79
N VAL A 413 -24.78 -15.33 -9.42
CA VAL A 413 -25.60 -14.35 -10.13
C VAL A 413 -25.56 -13.01 -9.41
N TYR A 414 -25.38 -11.95 -10.16
CA TYR A 414 -25.28 -10.59 -9.63
C TYR A 414 -26.30 -9.67 -10.32
N ALA A 415 -26.95 -8.83 -9.56
CA ALA A 415 -27.77 -7.75 -10.09
C ALA A 415 -26.88 -6.52 -10.34
N LYS A 416 -27.06 -5.89 -11.49
CA LYS A 416 -26.36 -4.63 -11.79
C LYS A 416 -26.82 -3.55 -10.84
N ASP A 417 -25.88 -2.84 -10.23
CA ASP A 417 -26.19 -1.76 -9.32
C ASP A 417 -26.86 -0.59 -10.06
N PRO A 418 -27.82 0.07 -9.43
CA PRO A 418 -28.43 1.25 -10.01
C PRO A 418 -27.38 2.34 -10.30
N VAL A 419 -27.38 2.86 -11.49
CA VAL A 419 -26.53 3.99 -11.87
C VAL A 419 -27.18 5.28 -11.39
N LYS A 420 -26.46 6.07 -10.58
CA LYS A 420 -26.94 7.39 -10.15
C LYS A 420 -27.20 8.27 -11.38
N ALA A 421 -28.40 8.84 -11.45
CA ALA A 421 -28.75 9.81 -12.49
C ALA A 421 -28.11 11.18 -12.21
N ALA A 422 -28.02 11.99 -13.24
CA ALA A 422 -27.80 13.41 -13.07
C ALA A 422 -29.04 14.04 -12.41
N ASP A 423 -28.81 15.04 -11.59
CA ASP A 423 -29.88 15.70 -10.83
C ASP A 423 -30.89 16.39 -11.73
N VAL A 424 -32.15 16.37 -11.31
CA VAL A 424 -33.23 17.22 -11.90
C VAL A 424 -33.37 18.44 -10.99
N THR A 425 -33.05 19.60 -11.54
CA THR A 425 -33.18 20.89 -10.83
C THR A 425 -34.54 21.49 -11.07
N VAL A 426 -35.27 21.81 -10.00
CA VAL A 426 -36.52 22.54 -10.07
C VAL A 426 -36.28 24.00 -9.73
N GLU A 427 -36.41 24.87 -10.69
CA GLU A 427 -36.15 26.30 -10.58
C GLU A 427 -37.44 27.10 -10.47
N TYR A 428 -37.38 28.22 -9.75
CA TYR A 428 -38.50 29.12 -9.51
C TYR A 428 -38.11 30.53 -9.92
N VAL A 429 -38.66 31.00 -11.02
CA VAL A 429 -38.28 32.29 -11.59
C VAL A 429 -39.49 33.20 -11.76
N ASP A 430 -39.26 34.51 -11.80
CA ASP A 430 -40.28 35.48 -12.23
C ASP A 430 -40.40 35.53 -13.77
N THR A 431 -41.30 36.36 -14.29
CA THR A 431 -41.51 36.53 -15.74
C THR A 431 -40.29 37.13 -16.46
N ASP A 432 -39.37 37.73 -15.75
CA ASP A 432 -38.14 38.29 -16.29
C ASP A 432 -36.96 37.30 -16.20
N GLY A 433 -37.21 36.10 -15.63
CA GLY A 433 -36.21 35.04 -15.47
C GLY A 433 -35.33 35.16 -14.22
N ASN A 434 -35.64 36.05 -13.27
CA ASN A 434 -34.91 36.18 -12.04
C ASN A 434 -35.35 35.10 -11.05
N GLU A 435 -34.40 34.49 -10.36
CA GLU A 435 -34.69 33.53 -9.29
C GLU A 435 -35.45 34.20 -8.13
N ILE A 436 -36.56 33.60 -7.72
CA ILE A 436 -37.43 34.11 -6.66
C ILE A 436 -37.50 33.17 -5.46
N HIS A 437 -36.98 31.97 -5.60
CA HIS A 437 -36.83 30.96 -4.55
C HIS A 437 -35.68 30.03 -4.93
N ALA A 438 -34.91 29.58 -3.94
CA ALA A 438 -33.80 28.67 -4.17
C ALA A 438 -34.26 27.38 -4.88
N PRO A 439 -33.55 26.89 -5.88
CA PRO A 439 -33.91 25.70 -6.59
C PRO A 439 -33.92 24.46 -5.67
N GLN A 440 -34.77 23.51 -6.01
CA GLN A 440 -34.81 22.21 -5.35
C GLN A 440 -34.19 21.14 -6.28
N ILE A 441 -33.65 20.08 -5.68
CA ILE A 441 -32.98 19.01 -6.42
C ILE A 441 -33.75 17.70 -6.22
N ILE A 442 -34.05 17.01 -7.31
CA ILE A 442 -34.56 15.65 -7.30
C ILE A 442 -33.41 14.73 -7.68
N THR A 443 -33.14 13.76 -6.83
CA THR A 443 -32.07 12.78 -7.02
C THR A 443 -32.65 11.38 -7.13
N GLY A 444 -32.00 10.53 -7.92
CA GLY A 444 -32.42 9.15 -8.12
C GLY A 444 -31.39 8.40 -8.98
N ASN A 445 -31.84 7.31 -9.57
CA ASN A 445 -31.05 6.52 -10.50
C ASN A 445 -31.52 6.70 -11.93
N VAL A 446 -30.67 6.37 -12.88
CA VAL A 446 -31.04 6.36 -14.32
C VAL A 446 -32.19 5.38 -14.52
N GLY A 447 -33.27 5.86 -15.12
CA GLY A 447 -34.48 5.11 -15.33
C GLY A 447 -35.57 5.30 -14.28
N ASP A 448 -35.27 5.97 -13.15
CA ASP A 448 -36.32 6.34 -12.17
C ASP A 448 -37.20 7.44 -12.71
N ASP A 449 -38.50 7.35 -12.43
CA ASP A 449 -39.44 8.41 -12.73
C ASP A 449 -39.28 9.56 -11.72
N TYR A 450 -39.44 10.79 -12.20
CA TYR A 450 -39.54 11.95 -11.32
C TYR A 450 -40.86 12.71 -11.56
N ASP A 451 -41.39 13.30 -10.49
CA ASP A 451 -42.59 14.10 -10.52
C ASP A 451 -42.40 15.40 -9.70
N ALA A 452 -42.18 16.49 -10.42
CA ALA A 452 -42.09 17.83 -9.86
C ALA A 452 -43.45 18.54 -9.79
N THR A 453 -44.58 17.86 -10.10
CA THR A 453 -45.92 18.47 -10.05
C THR A 453 -46.51 18.51 -8.65
N THR A 454 -45.93 17.79 -7.71
CA THR A 454 -46.39 17.71 -6.32
C THR A 454 -46.21 19.05 -5.61
N ASP A 455 -46.96 19.28 -4.54
CA ASP A 455 -46.90 20.51 -3.73
C ASP A 455 -45.50 20.72 -3.11
N GLY A 456 -44.70 19.67 -2.99
CA GLY A 456 -43.32 19.75 -2.53
C GLY A 456 -42.39 20.49 -3.48
N TYR A 457 -42.69 20.47 -4.78
CA TYR A 457 -41.91 21.13 -5.83
C TYR A 457 -42.68 22.27 -6.50
N LYS A 458 -44.00 22.15 -6.69
CA LYS A 458 -44.85 23.21 -7.25
C LYS A 458 -45.27 24.16 -6.14
N LEU A 459 -44.37 25.04 -5.74
CA LEU A 459 -44.51 25.85 -4.54
C LEU A 459 -45.52 26.95 -4.64
N THR A 460 -46.14 27.31 -3.50
CA THR A 460 -46.79 28.59 -3.29
C THR A 460 -45.76 29.57 -2.74
N ILE A 461 -45.42 30.62 -3.49
CA ILE A 461 -44.37 31.59 -3.14
C ILE A 461 -45.03 32.92 -2.75
N SER A 462 -44.74 33.42 -1.54
CA SER A 462 -45.30 34.67 -1.04
C SER A 462 -44.98 35.86 -1.95
N GLY A 463 -45.97 36.69 -2.29
CA GLY A 463 -45.78 37.83 -3.17
C GLY A 463 -45.80 37.49 -4.66
N TYR A 464 -45.99 36.23 -5.02
CA TYR A 464 -45.99 35.75 -6.40
C TYR A 464 -47.18 34.81 -6.65
N THR A 465 -47.65 34.78 -7.88
CA THR A 465 -48.68 33.85 -8.34
C THR A 465 -48.11 33.00 -9.47
N LEU A 466 -48.24 31.67 -9.37
CA LEU A 466 -47.78 30.74 -10.41
C LEU A 466 -48.48 31.07 -11.76
N ASP A 467 -47.68 31.21 -12.82
CA ASP A 467 -48.20 31.39 -14.16
C ASP A 467 -48.64 30.04 -14.75
N THR A 468 -49.95 29.76 -14.64
CA THR A 468 -50.52 28.50 -15.13
C THR A 468 -50.52 28.36 -16.65
N LYS A 469 -50.17 29.43 -17.38
CA LYS A 469 -50.06 29.41 -18.86
C LYS A 469 -48.63 28.97 -19.30
N GLN A 470 -47.66 29.03 -18.38
CA GLN A 470 -46.27 28.69 -18.62
C GLN A 470 -45.80 27.51 -17.74
N LEU A 471 -46.65 26.53 -17.51
CA LEU A 471 -46.26 25.33 -16.77
C LEU A 471 -45.19 24.55 -17.54
N PRO A 472 -44.16 24.02 -16.85
CA PRO A 472 -43.12 23.24 -17.48
C PRO A 472 -43.68 21.96 -18.09
N LYS A 473 -43.31 21.67 -19.33
CA LYS A 473 -43.77 20.45 -20.05
C LYS A 473 -43.06 19.19 -19.53
N ASN A 474 -41.92 19.38 -18.92
CA ASN A 474 -41.08 18.33 -18.33
C ASN A 474 -41.17 18.29 -16.79
N SER A 475 -42.31 18.65 -16.24
CA SER A 475 -42.56 18.55 -14.79
C SER A 475 -42.61 17.10 -14.28
N THR A 476 -42.81 16.15 -15.20
CA THR A 476 -42.65 14.71 -14.96
C THR A 476 -41.74 14.14 -16.04
N GLY A 477 -41.03 13.08 -15.75
CA GLY A 477 -40.17 12.44 -16.74
C GLY A 477 -39.36 11.30 -16.12
N VAL A 478 -38.36 10.85 -16.85
CA VAL A 478 -37.47 9.79 -16.45
C VAL A 478 -36.06 10.39 -16.20
N MET A 479 -35.47 10.05 -15.12
CA MET A 479 -34.09 10.47 -14.77
C MET A 479 -33.09 9.79 -15.69
N SER A 480 -32.07 10.53 -16.13
CA SER A 480 -31.05 10.06 -17.05
C SER A 480 -29.65 10.48 -16.57
N ASP A 481 -28.63 10.16 -17.34
CA ASP A 481 -27.27 10.65 -17.14
C ASP A 481 -27.08 12.14 -17.49
N GLN A 482 -28.12 12.76 -18.08
CA GLN A 482 -28.13 14.18 -18.43
C GLN A 482 -28.89 14.98 -17.38
N ALA A 483 -28.32 16.09 -16.93
CA ALA A 483 -28.99 17.02 -16.03
C ALA A 483 -30.22 17.62 -16.71
N GLN A 484 -31.31 17.70 -15.97
CA GLN A 484 -32.60 18.24 -16.44
C GLN A 484 -33.00 19.41 -15.53
N THR A 485 -33.71 20.39 -16.12
CA THR A 485 -34.21 21.54 -15.37
C THR A 485 -35.73 21.66 -15.61
N VAL A 486 -36.46 21.77 -14.52
CA VAL A 486 -37.91 22.05 -14.50
C VAL A 486 -38.10 23.46 -13.98
N THR A 487 -38.56 24.37 -14.80
CA THR A 487 -38.66 25.79 -14.43
C THR A 487 -40.13 26.19 -14.24
N TYR A 488 -40.46 26.58 -13.02
CA TYR A 488 -41.77 27.20 -12.71
C TYR A 488 -41.65 28.71 -12.78
N VAL A 489 -42.55 29.32 -13.58
CA VAL A 489 -42.60 30.76 -13.79
C VAL A 489 -43.73 31.36 -12.94
N TYR A 490 -43.42 32.44 -12.28
CA TYR A 490 -44.36 33.14 -11.40
C TYR A 490 -44.49 34.60 -11.79
N THR A 491 -45.70 35.14 -11.65
CA THR A 491 -45.94 36.56 -11.84
C THR A 491 -45.94 37.26 -10.49
N LYS A 492 -45.19 38.35 -10.39
CA LYS A 492 -45.17 39.17 -9.19
C LYS A 492 -46.54 39.78 -8.96
N ASN A 493 -47.10 39.62 -7.76
CA ASN A 493 -48.36 40.21 -7.41
C ASN A 493 -48.24 41.72 -7.41
N SER A 494 -49.14 42.43 -8.11
CA SER A 494 -49.18 43.89 -8.05
C SER A 494 -49.52 44.34 -6.65
N ASP A 495 -48.68 45.20 -6.07
CA ASP A 495 -48.93 45.87 -4.80
C ASP A 495 -50.22 46.71 -4.88
N LYS A 496 -51.34 46.08 -4.65
CA LYS A 496 -52.52 46.82 -4.18
C LYS A 496 -52.47 46.85 -2.68
N GLY A 497 -52.07 48.02 -2.18
CA GLY A 497 -51.83 48.34 -0.81
C GLY A 497 -52.72 47.58 0.18
N LYS A 498 -52.04 46.79 0.98
CA LYS A 498 -52.38 46.53 2.38
C LYS A 498 -51.04 46.54 3.07
N ASP A 499 -50.84 47.53 3.94
CA ASP A 499 -49.83 47.46 4.98
C ASP A 499 -49.97 46.08 5.67
N SER A 500 -49.10 45.15 5.27
CA SER A 500 -49.06 43.86 5.95
C SER A 500 -48.31 44.11 7.28
N GLU A 501 -49.09 44.12 8.36
CA GLU A 501 -48.58 44.23 9.72
C GLU A 501 -47.52 43.14 9.96
N ARG A 502 -46.31 43.53 10.34
CA ARG A 502 -45.21 42.59 10.57
C ARG A 502 -45.58 41.67 11.72
N ALA A 503 -45.41 40.39 11.53
CA ALA A 503 -45.69 39.39 12.57
C ALA A 503 -44.62 39.41 13.66
N ALA A 504 -44.96 38.94 14.86
CA ALA A 504 -44.00 38.59 15.86
C ALA A 504 -43.12 37.42 15.35
N ALA A 505 -41.86 37.43 15.72
CA ALA A 505 -40.91 36.41 15.28
C ALA A 505 -41.22 35.02 15.88
N VAL A 506 -41.00 33.98 15.09
CA VAL A 506 -40.98 32.60 15.55
C VAL A 506 -39.52 32.24 15.80
N THR A 507 -39.17 31.86 17.04
CA THR A 507 -37.82 31.49 17.44
C THR A 507 -37.68 29.96 17.46
N VAL A 508 -36.72 29.43 16.76
CA VAL A 508 -36.40 27.99 16.74
C VAL A 508 -35.19 27.78 17.67
N VAL A 509 -35.37 27.03 18.75
CA VAL A 509 -34.32 26.73 19.73
C VAL A 509 -33.95 25.26 19.71
N TYR A 510 -32.71 25.00 20.05
CA TYR A 510 -32.10 23.65 19.99
C TYR A 510 -31.55 23.33 21.37
N VAL A 511 -32.13 22.36 22.03
CA VAL A 511 -31.80 22.04 23.42
C VAL A 511 -31.48 20.54 23.57
N ASP A 512 -30.73 20.21 24.59
CA ASP A 512 -30.61 18.83 25.05
C ASP A 512 -31.83 18.41 25.88
N LYS A 513 -31.88 17.16 26.30
CA LYS A 513 -32.95 16.58 27.11
C LYS A 513 -33.14 17.29 28.48
N ASP A 514 -32.14 18.01 28.94
CA ASP A 514 -32.16 18.75 30.18
C ASP A 514 -32.54 20.23 29.96
N GLY A 515 -32.90 20.61 28.72
CA GLY A 515 -33.31 21.96 28.33
C GLY A 515 -32.16 22.95 28.13
N LYS A 516 -30.93 22.47 28.11
CA LYS A 516 -29.75 23.32 27.88
C LYS A 516 -29.57 23.56 26.38
N GLU A 517 -29.36 24.81 25.97
CA GLU A 517 -29.08 25.20 24.60
C GLU A 517 -27.79 24.54 24.10
N ILE A 518 -27.86 23.89 22.93
CA ILE A 518 -26.75 23.18 22.26
C ILE A 518 -26.37 23.79 20.93
N HIS A 519 -27.17 24.70 20.41
CA HIS A 519 -26.92 25.45 19.18
C HIS A 519 -27.68 26.78 19.25
N ALA A 520 -27.10 27.84 18.67
CA ALA A 520 -27.73 29.16 18.66
C ALA A 520 -29.12 29.13 17.99
N ALA A 521 -30.07 29.79 18.60
CA ALA A 521 -31.43 29.88 18.10
C ALA A 521 -31.50 30.56 16.73
N LYS A 522 -32.45 30.13 15.90
CA LYS A 522 -32.78 30.76 14.62
C LYS A 522 -34.12 31.46 14.70
N THR A 523 -34.32 32.45 13.82
CA THR A 523 -35.53 33.27 13.84
C THR A 523 -36.19 33.23 12.48
N ILE A 524 -37.52 32.97 12.47
CA ILE A 524 -38.36 33.06 11.28
C ILE A 524 -39.12 34.38 11.38
N GLN A 525 -39.04 35.22 10.37
CA GLN A 525 -39.70 36.52 10.27
C GLN A 525 -40.55 36.62 9.02
N GLY A 526 -41.65 37.38 9.07
CA GLY A 526 -42.54 37.61 7.97
C GLY A 526 -43.71 38.53 8.36
N ASN A 527 -44.78 38.50 7.65
CA ASN A 527 -45.99 39.24 7.92
C ASN A 527 -47.06 38.36 8.58
N ILE A 528 -48.01 38.96 9.26
CA ILE A 528 -49.12 38.23 9.87
C ILE A 528 -49.87 37.44 8.77
N GLY A 529 -50.00 36.13 9.02
CA GLY A 529 -50.67 35.20 8.10
C GLY A 529 -49.73 34.45 7.19
N ASP A 530 -48.44 34.82 7.09
CA ASP A 530 -47.44 34.06 6.33
C ASP A 530 -47.26 32.66 6.95
N HIS A 531 -47.14 31.67 6.10
CA HIS A 531 -46.83 30.30 6.53
C HIS A 531 -45.34 30.13 6.81
N TYR A 532 -45.01 29.40 7.84
CA TYR A 532 -43.65 28.95 8.09
C TYR A 532 -43.58 27.43 8.23
N ASP A 533 -42.44 26.90 7.83
CA ASP A 533 -42.11 25.47 7.93
C ASP A 533 -40.67 25.33 8.51
N ALA A 534 -40.61 24.96 9.81
CA ALA A 534 -39.35 24.72 10.47
C ALA A 534 -38.89 23.26 10.37
N THR A 535 -39.54 22.40 9.56
CA THR A 535 -39.09 21.01 9.34
C THR A 535 -37.98 20.91 8.29
N THR A 536 -37.69 22.00 7.59
CA THR A 536 -36.61 22.05 6.60
C THR A 536 -35.24 21.93 7.24
N LYS A 537 -34.23 21.49 6.48
CA LYS A 537 -32.83 21.40 6.95
C LYS A 537 -32.25 22.74 7.43
N GLU A 538 -32.86 23.84 7.03
CA GLU A 538 -32.49 25.16 7.52
C GLU A 538 -32.77 25.33 9.01
N TYR A 539 -33.86 24.73 9.51
CA TYR A 539 -34.30 24.87 10.89
C TYR A 539 -34.20 23.59 11.71
N GLN A 540 -34.45 22.43 11.11
CA GLN A 540 -34.27 21.13 11.74
C GLN A 540 -32.84 20.65 11.48
N LEU A 541 -31.91 21.08 12.31
CA LEU A 541 -30.48 20.94 12.11
C LEU A 541 -29.96 19.55 12.42
N SER A 542 -28.92 19.13 11.72
CA SER A 542 -28.01 18.06 12.17
C SER A 542 -26.91 18.68 13.02
N ILE A 543 -26.83 18.33 14.29
CA ILE A 543 -25.88 18.90 15.25
C ILE A 543 -24.85 17.85 15.62
N ASN A 544 -23.58 18.16 15.43
CA ASN A 544 -22.48 17.21 15.65
C ASN A 544 -22.44 16.75 17.13
N GLY A 545 -22.38 15.44 17.35
CA GLY A 545 -22.37 14.84 18.69
C GLY A 545 -23.76 14.74 19.35
N TYR A 546 -24.81 15.02 18.58
CA TYR A 546 -26.20 14.92 19.03
C TYR A 546 -27.10 14.38 17.91
N HIS A 547 -28.11 13.61 18.26
CA HIS A 547 -29.18 13.21 17.36
C HIS A 547 -30.51 13.78 17.83
N LEU A 548 -31.35 14.14 16.88
CA LEU A 548 -32.68 14.68 17.13
C LEU A 548 -33.55 13.64 17.83
N ASP A 549 -34.25 14.03 18.90
CA ASP A 549 -35.25 13.18 19.54
C ASP A 549 -36.57 13.23 18.76
N GLU A 550 -36.75 12.29 17.86
CA GLU A 550 -37.95 12.20 17.01
C GLU A 550 -39.24 11.94 17.80
N SER A 551 -39.13 11.48 19.06
CA SER A 551 -40.27 11.25 19.94
C SER A 551 -40.82 12.56 20.55
N GLN A 552 -40.05 13.65 20.47
CA GLN A 552 -40.36 14.96 21.04
C GLN A 552 -40.39 16.08 19.99
N LEU A 553 -40.79 15.77 18.77
CA LEU A 553 -40.91 16.77 17.70
C LEU A 553 -41.97 17.83 18.07
N PRO A 554 -41.65 19.14 17.95
CA PRO A 554 -42.58 20.20 18.29
C PRO A 554 -43.81 20.19 17.35
N GLU A 555 -45.00 20.27 17.95
CA GLU A 555 -46.25 20.26 17.18
C GLU A 555 -46.41 21.52 16.30
N ASN A 556 -45.87 22.66 16.77
CA ASN A 556 -45.91 23.94 16.09
C ASN A 556 -44.77 24.15 15.06
N ARG A 557 -44.10 23.11 14.60
CA ARG A 557 -43.00 23.23 13.63
C ARG A 557 -43.45 23.70 12.24
N ILE A 558 -44.74 23.64 11.97
CA ILE A 558 -45.39 24.21 10.77
C ILE A 558 -46.55 25.05 11.24
N GLY A 559 -46.69 26.27 10.72
CA GLY A 559 -47.78 27.15 11.16
C GLY A 559 -47.89 28.43 10.34
N LYS A 560 -48.57 29.42 10.95
CA LYS A 560 -48.67 30.78 10.42
C LYS A 560 -48.09 31.78 11.42
N LEU A 561 -47.44 32.79 10.87
CA LEU A 561 -46.93 33.90 11.64
C LEU A 561 -48.12 34.74 12.17
N GLY A 562 -48.09 35.07 13.44
CA GLY A 562 -49.14 35.81 14.15
C GLY A 562 -48.61 37.04 14.86
N LYS A 563 -49.49 37.68 15.66
CA LYS A 563 -49.14 38.85 16.47
C LYS A 563 -48.31 38.50 17.72
N GLU A 564 -48.42 37.25 18.16
CA GLU A 564 -47.71 36.77 19.36
C GLU A 564 -46.44 36.01 18.97
N PRO A 565 -45.34 36.18 19.70
CA PRO A 565 -44.11 35.43 19.48
C PRO A 565 -44.32 33.94 19.78
N GLN A 566 -43.73 33.09 19.00
CA GLN A 566 -43.82 31.64 19.16
C GLN A 566 -42.37 31.06 19.28
N THR A 567 -42.25 29.96 20.02
CA THR A 567 -41.00 29.23 20.14
C THR A 567 -41.21 27.80 19.66
N ILE A 568 -40.33 27.34 18.82
CA ILE A 568 -40.24 25.95 18.34
C ILE A 568 -39.00 25.34 18.99
N THR A 569 -39.18 24.30 19.79
CA THR A 569 -38.08 23.67 20.55
C THR A 569 -37.76 22.30 19.97
N TYR A 570 -36.58 22.15 19.36
CA TYR A 570 -36.07 20.85 18.99
C TYR A 570 -35.21 20.30 20.13
N VAL A 571 -35.53 19.10 20.57
CA VAL A 571 -34.80 18.37 21.62
C VAL A 571 -33.87 17.35 20.99
N TYR A 572 -32.66 17.31 21.47
CA TYR A 572 -31.61 16.41 20.98
C TYR A 572 -31.06 15.57 22.12
N THR A 573 -30.71 14.35 21.82
CA THR A 573 -30.01 13.46 22.75
C THR A 573 -28.54 13.41 22.37
N LYS A 574 -27.67 13.56 23.36
CA LYS A 574 -26.23 13.46 23.14
C LYS A 574 -25.82 12.05 22.73
N ASP A 575 -25.01 11.96 21.72
CA ASP A 575 -24.49 10.67 21.24
C ASP A 575 -23.62 10.02 22.31
N ALA A 576 -23.75 8.72 22.50
CA ALA A 576 -22.91 7.97 23.42
C ALA A 576 -21.45 8.04 22.96
N SER A 577 -20.55 8.53 23.82
CA SER A 577 -19.11 8.42 23.58
C SER A 577 -18.75 6.94 23.40
N PRO A 578 -17.93 6.58 22.39
CA PRO A 578 -17.45 5.21 22.28
C PRO A 578 -16.71 4.84 23.55
N ALA A 579 -17.24 3.85 24.26
CA ALA A 579 -16.65 3.35 25.50
C ALA A 579 -15.24 2.84 25.20
N LYS A 580 -14.22 3.44 25.85
CA LYS A 580 -12.91 2.83 26.00
C LYS A 580 -13.12 1.48 26.67
N ALA A 581 -12.76 0.41 25.98
CA ALA A 581 -12.71 -0.93 26.55
C ALA A 581 -11.71 -0.92 27.71
N SER A 582 -12.21 -0.90 28.92
CA SER A 582 -11.45 -1.22 30.11
C SER A 582 -11.71 -2.68 30.46
N THR A 583 -10.65 -3.47 30.35
CA THR A 583 -10.54 -4.79 30.95
C THR A 583 -10.82 -4.69 32.44
N SER A 584 -11.85 -5.34 32.91
CA SER A 584 -11.96 -5.70 34.33
C SER A 584 -12.45 -7.14 34.45
N GLU A 585 -11.57 -7.94 35.03
CA GLU A 585 -11.89 -9.25 35.59
C GLU A 585 -13.08 -9.18 36.54
N GLN A 586 -14.01 -10.08 36.40
CA GLN A 586 -14.79 -10.52 37.58
C GLN A 586 -15.03 -12.01 37.53
N LYS A 587 -14.47 -12.65 38.56
CA LYS A 587 -14.87 -13.94 39.10
C LYS A 587 -16.36 -13.92 39.48
N ASN A 588 -17.10 -14.98 39.11
CA ASN A 588 -17.76 -15.82 40.13
C ASN A 588 -18.49 -17.02 39.53
N LYS A 589 -18.10 -18.13 40.11
CA LYS A 589 -18.82 -19.26 40.71
C LYS A 589 -20.11 -19.84 40.06
N SER A 590 -19.88 -21.09 39.68
CA SER A 590 -20.59 -22.29 40.22
C SER A 590 -22.03 -22.54 39.75
N SER A 591 -22.23 -23.58 38.94
CA SER A 591 -22.70 -24.88 39.46
C SER A 591 -22.90 -25.92 38.33
N THR A 592 -22.23 -27.02 38.53
CA THR A 592 -22.54 -28.43 38.30
C THR A 592 -23.61 -28.84 37.26
N SER A 593 -23.20 -29.57 36.21
CA SER A 593 -23.40 -31.04 36.19
C SER A 593 -22.88 -31.69 34.90
N LYS A 594 -22.01 -32.65 35.15
CA LYS A 594 -21.80 -34.01 34.68
C LYS A 594 -21.83 -34.38 33.18
N LYS A 595 -20.65 -34.89 32.79
CA LYS A 595 -20.33 -36.10 32.00
C LYS A 595 -20.59 -36.04 30.50
N GLU A 596 -19.61 -36.35 29.65
CA GLU A 596 -18.85 -37.58 29.52
C GLU A 596 -17.57 -37.39 28.70
N ASN A 597 -16.57 -38.19 29.05
CA ASN A 597 -15.25 -38.37 28.44
C ASN A 597 -15.28 -38.73 26.97
N THR A 598 -14.40 -38.18 26.18
CA THR A 598 -13.52 -38.96 25.31
C THR A 598 -12.22 -38.23 25.09
N ASN A 599 -11.14 -38.87 25.50
CA ASN A 599 -9.75 -38.55 25.25
C ASN A 599 -9.47 -38.45 23.73
N TYR A 600 -8.85 -37.37 23.29
CA TYR A 600 -7.84 -37.48 22.24
C TYR A 600 -6.63 -36.64 22.64
N GLN A 601 -5.50 -37.30 22.59
CA GLN A 601 -4.16 -36.81 22.91
C GLN A 601 -3.79 -35.60 22.05
N LYS A 602 -3.23 -34.64 22.77
CA LYS A 602 -2.53 -33.50 22.26
C LYS A 602 -1.13 -33.97 21.83
N ASP A 603 -0.90 -34.17 20.55
CA ASP A 603 0.44 -34.30 20.02
C ASP A 603 1.00 -32.89 19.74
N SER A 604 2.13 -32.69 20.33
CA SER A 604 2.96 -31.49 20.29
C SER A 604 3.34 -31.11 18.87
N GLU A 605 3.01 -29.88 18.48
CA GLU A 605 3.65 -29.21 17.34
C GLU A 605 5.15 -29.10 17.56
N SER A 606 5.92 -29.95 16.91
CA SER A 606 7.33 -29.70 16.66
C SER A 606 7.43 -28.66 15.56
N LYS A 607 7.74 -27.43 15.93
CA LYS A 607 8.23 -26.40 14.98
C LYS A 607 9.46 -26.96 14.26
N ALA A 608 9.26 -27.41 13.03
CA ALA A 608 10.35 -27.68 12.12
C ALA A 608 11.05 -26.35 11.83
N LYS A 609 12.22 -26.16 12.42
CA LYS A 609 13.19 -25.15 12.01
C LYS A 609 13.56 -25.44 10.56
N LEU A 610 13.25 -24.53 9.66
CA LEU A 610 13.82 -24.49 8.32
C LEU A 610 15.35 -24.53 8.42
N PRO A 611 16.04 -25.38 7.66
CA PRO A 611 17.49 -25.33 7.62
C PRO A 611 17.90 -23.98 7.07
N GLN A 612 18.66 -23.24 7.84
CA GLN A 612 19.33 -22.04 7.33
C GLN A 612 20.34 -22.51 6.27
N THR A 613 20.10 -22.16 5.03
CA THR A 613 21.05 -22.35 3.94
C THR A 613 22.17 -21.32 4.07
N ASN A 614 23.08 -21.58 5.01
CA ASN A 614 24.24 -20.70 5.25
C ASN A 614 25.38 -20.90 4.25
N ASP A 615 25.29 -21.86 3.32
CA ASP A 615 26.43 -22.19 2.45
C ASP A 615 26.42 -21.53 1.06
N VAL A 616 25.32 -20.91 0.65
CA VAL A 616 25.26 -20.23 -0.66
C VAL A 616 25.69 -18.77 -0.57
N SER A 617 25.59 -18.14 0.60
CA SER A 617 25.93 -16.72 0.78
C SER A 617 27.43 -16.41 0.81
N LYS A 618 28.27 -17.37 1.26
CA LYS A 618 29.71 -17.14 1.35
C LYS A 618 30.45 -17.17 0.02
N SER A 619 29.96 -17.93 -0.97
CA SER A 619 30.58 -17.99 -2.29
C SER A 619 30.26 -16.76 -3.15
N TYR A 620 29.12 -16.10 -2.91
CA TYR A 620 28.70 -14.93 -3.69
C TYR A 620 29.25 -13.61 -3.14
N LEU A 621 29.51 -13.51 -1.82
CA LEU A 621 30.09 -12.32 -1.21
C LEU A 621 31.52 -12.03 -1.72
N ASN A 622 32.29 -13.06 -2.06
CA ASN A 622 33.63 -12.88 -2.64
C ASN A 622 33.59 -12.40 -4.11
N LEU A 623 32.49 -12.68 -4.86
CA LEU A 623 32.32 -12.19 -6.23
C LEU A 623 31.77 -10.75 -6.26
N ILE A 624 30.97 -10.35 -5.24
CA ILE A 624 30.44 -8.99 -5.12
C ILE A 624 31.55 -7.99 -4.77
N GLY A 625 32.52 -8.40 -3.92
CA GLY A 625 33.66 -7.55 -3.56
C GLY A 625 34.55 -7.17 -4.73
N ILE A 626 34.74 -8.07 -5.69
CA ILE A 626 35.56 -7.84 -6.88
C ILE A 626 34.82 -7.01 -7.93
N GLY A 627 33.50 -7.19 -8.07
CA GLY A 627 32.67 -6.42 -9.00
C GLY A 627 32.52 -4.94 -8.60
N LEU A 628 32.36 -4.65 -7.31
CA LEU A 628 32.21 -3.29 -6.79
C LEU A 628 33.50 -2.45 -6.92
N VAL A 629 34.66 -3.06 -6.71
CA VAL A 629 35.95 -2.36 -6.86
C VAL A 629 36.24 -2.04 -8.32
N SER A 630 35.86 -2.92 -9.26
CA SER A 630 36.07 -2.71 -10.70
C SER A 630 35.14 -1.61 -11.26
N PHE A 631 33.90 -1.48 -10.77
CA PHE A 631 32.95 -0.46 -11.26
C PHE A 631 33.22 0.94 -10.72
N ILE A 632 33.67 1.08 -9.47
CA ILE A 632 34.06 2.37 -8.91
C ILE A 632 35.32 2.90 -9.63
N GLY A 633 36.25 2.01 -9.99
CA GLY A 633 37.46 2.35 -10.75
C GLY A 633 37.14 2.88 -12.15
N PHE A 634 36.19 2.30 -12.86
CA PHE A 634 35.80 2.71 -14.21
C PHE A 634 35.03 4.07 -14.23
N TYR A 635 34.26 4.37 -13.21
CA TYR A 635 33.52 5.64 -13.13
C TYR A 635 34.43 6.82 -12.78
N LEU A 636 35.50 6.60 -12.01
CA LEU A 636 36.48 7.62 -11.67
C LEU A 636 37.48 7.91 -12.81
N ILE A 637 37.76 6.93 -13.69
CA ILE A 637 38.67 7.11 -14.84
C ILE A 637 38.00 7.89 -15.98
N LYS A 638 36.67 7.80 -16.13
CA LYS A 638 35.91 8.54 -17.18
C LYS A 638 35.70 10.03 -16.85
N ARG A 639 35.98 10.50 -15.63
CA ARG A 639 35.92 11.91 -15.24
C ARG A 639 37.25 12.66 -15.32
N ARG A 640 38.34 11.99 -15.76
CA ARG A 640 39.67 12.61 -15.93
C ARG A 640 40.14 12.69 -17.40
N LYS A 641 39.23 12.62 -18.35
CA LYS A 641 39.51 13.01 -19.74
C LYS A 641 38.46 13.98 -20.25
#